data_6f1f656fbe31c7fe3a156f900254cdd1
#
_entry.id   6f1f656fbe31c7fe3a156f900254cdd1
#
_cell.length_a   1.000
_cell.length_b   1.000
_cell.length_c   1.000
_cell.angle_alpha   90.00
_cell.angle_beta   90.00
_cell.angle_gamma   90.00
#
_symmetry.space_group_name_H-M   'P 1'
#
loop_
_entity.id
_entity.type
_entity.pdbx_description
1 polymer ?
#
loop_
_entity_poly.entity_id
_entity_poly.type
_entity_poly.pdbx_seq_one_letter_code
_entity_poly.pdbx_strand_id
1 'polypeptide(L)'
;QRWYTAVVIDRLMFLWFLQEKNFLDNQPKYLQQRLQAHLDGKHTQSFYKRFLSPLFFKGFAQERTPETRAAIQAEFGQVPYLNGGLFAQHELEERYGEALDIADNAFQKLFAFFDEWEWHLDERALKSGKEINPDVLGYIFEKFVNQKQMGAYYTKEDITEYIGKNTIIPALLGKVRAEHPAAFDALAWPLLQHSGDAYIYPAMLKGVDVTYPPEIANGLDTEGPDLLARRKPWNKRADERSSLPTEIWRETIARHQRTREVRAKLAAGELKDVGDLITWNLNIRQFVQDLIEGCTDVTLLKSFWFNLAGRLPRHSHEKFRHGLSVLDPTCGSGAFLFAALNILKPLYDATLRTLQAVRADALMAGDTSHPEKWAEVDELLARFAAAGSDRAQDYAVTKHIIVHNLYGVDIEKQATEIAKLRLFLKLVALLEPGDTIAPLPDIDFNIRHGNTLVGYATADETEKAVKGATQGNLFSDAWEDIRIRLVAVEQQYNNFQIQQVQHGGHVSAADKQALSATLSELEKMLNYHLAREYGVNTTKAKDFDVWKSSHQPFHWYVDFYPLMAAGGFDAVVGNPPYVEYSKVRDLYQVKGIETLDSGNLYCYCIERLSVLCRDFSYSGLIVPIAIGSVSDTNKLREACSDLYGSLWNSHFAIRPTKLFDGVEQRLTILIGYHGSSDGAWHTSKYHQWFSDERPDLFSRLMLVSMPPRLSKQSPWPKIGSLVEARILEKLRRFEASPAQLLLTDASKWVMYFHRTPGYWIRMLDFLPFFESPAGDRSVHHIRELCATSEAARSEVAGLGSSSLYFWWFFAIGNCRNLTKGDLLGFPAPRLDADGSAEIVRLFHALMKSYKDNSSVKTRAKASYQEFDWVAAKPAVDAMDEFFANVFELTDEELDFVINYDIKIRVGDVAEEI
;
A
#
# COMPACT_ATOMS: atom_id res chain seq x y z
N GLN A 1 32.50 3.87 4.82
CA GLN A 1 32.40 5.29 5.19
C GLN A 1 30.97 5.82 5.05
N ARG A 2 30.33 5.72 3.86
CA ARG A 2 28.94 6.24 3.65
C ARG A 2 27.92 5.71 4.66
N TRP A 3 27.94 4.41 4.91
CA TRP A 3 27.02 3.80 5.86
C TRP A 3 27.21 4.33 7.29
N TYR A 4 28.45 4.41 7.76
CA TYR A 4 28.72 4.97 9.09
C TYR A 4 28.30 6.44 9.22
N THR A 5 28.51 7.23 8.16
CA THR A 5 28.04 8.61 8.10
C THR A 5 26.51 8.68 8.28
N ALA A 6 25.75 7.78 7.65
CA ALA A 6 24.29 7.73 7.82
C ALA A 6 23.92 7.44 9.28
N VAL A 7 24.51 6.42 9.92
CA VAL A 7 24.24 6.09 11.33
C VAL A 7 24.49 7.28 12.27
N VAL A 8 25.59 8.02 12.05
CA VAL A 8 25.90 9.21 12.88
C VAL A 8 24.90 10.34 12.61
N ILE A 9 24.53 10.56 11.34
CA ILE A 9 23.51 11.58 10.98
C ILE A 9 22.17 11.23 11.60
N ASP A 10 21.72 9.99 11.53
CA ASP A 10 20.45 9.54 12.10
C ASP A 10 20.40 9.78 13.61
N ARG A 11 21.49 9.45 14.34
CA ARG A 11 21.62 9.76 15.77
C ARG A 11 21.57 11.27 16.04
N LEU A 12 22.27 12.07 15.23
CA LEU A 12 22.30 13.52 15.39
C LEU A 12 20.94 14.17 15.07
N MET A 13 20.22 13.70 14.06
CA MET A 13 18.87 14.15 13.76
C MET A 13 17.92 13.87 14.94
N PHE A 14 18.00 12.66 15.51
CA PHE A 14 17.22 12.31 16.68
C PHE A 14 17.54 13.24 17.86
N LEU A 15 18.83 13.49 18.14
CA LEU A 15 19.25 14.39 19.21
C LEU A 15 18.82 15.83 18.95
N TRP A 16 18.76 16.23 17.67
CA TRP A 16 18.27 17.57 17.31
C TRP A 16 16.79 17.73 17.67
N PHE A 17 15.96 16.74 17.38
CA PHE A 17 14.58 16.76 17.85
C PHE A 17 14.46 16.79 19.38
N LEU A 18 15.32 16.06 20.09
CA LEU A 18 15.33 16.09 21.56
C LEU A 18 15.71 17.48 22.11
N GLN A 19 16.72 18.13 21.53
CA GLN A 19 17.11 19.46 21.98
C GLN A 19 16.04 20.52 21.69
N GLU A 20 15.38 20.46 20.52
CA GLU A 20 14.27 21.36 20.18
C GLU A 20 13.10 21.22 21.17
N LYS A 21 12.90 20.03 21.73
CA LYS A 21 11.95 19.76 22.83
C LYS A 21 12.55 20.02 24.23
N ASN A 22 13.75 20.60 24.35
CA ASN A 22 14.43 20.87 25.61
C ASN A 22 14.71 19.66 26.51
N PHE A 23 14.81 18.45 25.94
CA PHE A 23 15.16 17.23 26.69
C PHE A 23 16.66 17.10 26.98
N LEU A 24 17.51 17.92 26.38
CA LEU A 24 18.95 17.91 26.57
C LEU A 24 19.35 19.07 27.46
N ASP A 25 19.48 18.81 28.76
CA ASP A 25 19.91 19.79 29.79
C ASP A 25 19.07 21.07 29.79
N ASN A 26 17.80 21.00 29.40
CA ASN A 26 16.89 22.12 29.19
C ASN A 26 17.47 23.24 28.29
N GLN A 27 18.27 22.88 27.30
CA GLN A 27 18.96 23.82 26.40
C GLN A 27 18.58 23.57 24.93
N PRO A 28 17.91 24.51 24.26
CA PRO A 28 17.48 24.33 22.85
C PRO A 28 18.63 24.34 21.85
N LYS A 29 19.85 24.69 22.24
CA LYS A 29 21.08 24.66 21.45
C LYS A 29 22.18 23.87 22.13
N TYR A 30 21.82 22.78 22.77
CA TYR A 30 22.74 21.95 23.54
C TYR A 30 23.95 21.46 22.73
N LEU A 31 23.73 20.86 21.57
CA LEU A 31 24.81 20.32 20.74
C LEU A 31 25.73 21.41 20.20
N GLN A 32 25.17 22.56 19.80
CA GLN A 32 25.93 23.72 19.31
C GLN A 32 26.81 24.30 20.44
N GLN A 33 26.25 24.45 21.64
CA GLN A 33 26.99 24.96 22.78
C GLN A 33 28.12 24.02 23.21
N ARG A 34 27.90 22.70 23.20
CA ARG A 34 28.92 21.72 23.51
C ARG A 34 30.05 21.68 22.46
N LEU A 35 29.69 21.82 21.16
CA LEU A 35 30.67 21.96 20.09
C LEU A 35 31.51 23.24 20.26
N GLN A 36 30.87 24.38 20.52
CA GLN A 36 31.59 25.65 20.70
C GLN A 36 32.54 25.59 21.91
N ALA A 37 32.10 25.04 23.04
CA ALA A 37 32.94 24.85 24.22
C ALA A 37 34.14 23.91 23.94
N HIS A 38 33.95 22.89 23.05
CA HIS A 38 35.04 22.07 22.61
C HIS A 38 36.04 22.81 21.73
N LEU A 39 35.56 23.63 20.79
CA LEU A 39 36.43 24.42 19.89
C LEU A 39 37.22 25.50 20.62
N ASP A 40 36.62 26.13 21.65
CA ASP A 40 37.28 27.15 22.48
C ASP A 40 38.38 26.55 23.37
N GLY A 41 38.26 25.24 23.65
CA GLY A 41 39.24 24.47 24.42
C GLY A 41 40.41 23.94 23.55
N LYS A 42 41.61 23.85 24.13
CA LYS A 42 42.76 23.21 23.48
C LYS A 42 42.73 21.71 23.70
N HIS A 43 41.97 21.00 22.84
CA HIS A 43 41.79 19.55 22.93
C HIS A 43 42.57 18.84 21.84
N THR A 44 43.14 17.65 22.16
CA THR A 44 43.87 16.83 21.22
C THR A 44 42.98 15.81 20.50
N GLN A 45 41.79 15.54 21.05
CA GLN A 45 40.82 14.64 20.49
C GLN A 45 39.72 15.43 19.78
N SER A 46 39.08 14.87 18.74
CA SER A 46 37.94 15.45 18.06
C SER A 46 36.72 15.57 18.98
N PHE A 47 35.77 16.42 18.62
CA PHE A 47 34.44 16.52 19.25
C PHE A 47 33.70 15.18 19.24
N TYR A 48 33.86 14.42 18.14
CA TYR A 48 33.32 13.08 18.02
C TYR A 48 33.80 12.16 19.15
N LYS A 49 35.11 11.99 19.28
CA LYS A 49 35.69 11.08 20.28
C LYS A 49 35.51 11.54 21.71
N ARG A 50 35.65 12.84 21.92
CA ARG A 50 35.63 13.38 23.27
C ARG A 50 34.24 13.54 23.85
N PHE A 51 33.25 13.87 23.01
CA PHE A 51 31.91 14.20 23.48
C PHE A 51 30.81 13.35 22.89
N LEU A 52 30.69 13.26 21.55
CA LEU A 52 29.53 12.60 20.92
C LEU A 52 29.51 11.08 21.16
N SER A 53 30.62 10.39 20.96
CA SER A 53 30.70 8.94 21.20
C SER A 53 30.43 8.58 22.67
N PRO A 54 31.04 9.26 23.67
CA PRO A 54 30.65 9.07 25.07
C PRO A 54 29.18 9.43 25.36
N LEU A 55 28.63 10.49 24.75
CA LEU A 55 27.24 10.86 24.92
C LEU A 55 26.30 9.74 24.40
N PHE A 56 26.61 9.13 23.22
CA PHE A 56 25.83 8.04 22.69
C PHE A 56 25.84 6.82 23.61
N PHE A 57 27.01 6.35 24.01
CA PHE A 57 27.15 5.06 24.69
C PHE A 57 27.04 5.15 26.21
N LYS A 58 27.46 6.23 26.83
CA LYS A 58 27.29 6.45 28.27
C LYS A 58 26.07 7.31 28.55
N GLY A 59 25.96 8.43 27.84
CA GLY A 59 24.87 9.40 28.04
C GLY A 59 23.50 8.82 27.80
N PHE A 60 23.25 8.10 26.73
CA PHE A 60 21.92 7.59 26.34
C PHE A 60 21.71 6.09 26.51
N ALA A 61 22.74 5.27 26.32
CA ALA A 61 22.62 3.81 26.32
C ALA A 61 22.91 3.16 27.67
N GLN A 62 23.62 3.83 28.59
CA GLN A 62 23.97 3.24 29.89
C GLN A 62 22.83 3.36 30.88
N GLU A 63 22.51 2.22 31.55
CA GLU A 63 21.48 2.14 32.59
C GLU A 63 21.77 3.10 33.76
N ARG A 64 20.71 3.68 34.34
CA ARG A 64 20.79 4.66 35.43
C ARG A 64 20.80 3.99 36.80
N THR A 65 21.99 3.61 37.29
CA THR A 65 22.17 3.33 38.73
C THR A 65 22.44 4.66 39.50
N PRO A 66 22.38 4.69 40.83
CA PRO A 66 22.71 5.91 41.58
C PRO A 66 24.11 6.46 41.26
N GLU A 67 25.11 5.60 41.05
CA GLU A 67 26.50 5.95 40.73
C GLU A 67 26.61 6.47 39.29
N THR A 68 26.02 5.77 38.30
CA THR A 68 26.10 6.18 36.90
C THR A 68 25.32 7.46 36.63
N ARG A 69 24.22 7.68 37.32
CA ARG A 69 23.39 8.91 37.22
C ARG A 69 24.22 10.15 37.55
N ALA A 70 24.92 10.13 38.69
CA ALA A 70 25.74 11.28 39.11
C ALA A 70 26.90 11.59 38.13
N ALA A 71 27.58 10.52 37.65
CA ALA A 71 28.67 10.66 36.68
C ALA A 71 28.18 11.23 35.34
N ILE A 72 27.06 10.70 34.82
CA ILE A 72 26.47 11.13 33.56
C ILE A 72 25.99 12.58 33.65
N GLN A 73 25.34 12.97 34.77
CA GLN A 73 24.89 14.32 34.98
C GLN A 73 26.05 15.32 35.08
N ALA A 74 27.19 14.92 35.67
CA ALA A 74 28.36 15.75 35.73
C ALA A 74 29.03 15.98 34.36
N GLU A 75 29.01 14.95 33.50
CA GLU A 75 29.68 14.96 32.18
C GLU A 75 28.79 15.60 31.08
N PHE A 76 27.50 15.24 31.04
CA PHE A 76 26.59 15.59 29.94
C PHE A 76 25.46 16.56 30.36
N GLY A 77 25.28 16.85 31.65
CA GLY A 77 24.08 17.50 32.15
C GLY A 77 22.90 16.55 32.26
N GLN A 78 21.70 17.16 32.32
CA GLN A 78 20.47 16.38 32.43
C GLN A 78 20.06 15.80 31.05
N VAL A 79 20.42 14.56 30.76
CA VAL A 79 20.05 13.87 29.53
C VAL A 79 19.23 12.61 29.82
N PRO A 80 18.23 12.24 28.98
CA PRO A 80 17.38 11.09 29.22
C PRO A 80 18.11 9.77 29.03
N TYR A 81 17.64 8.72 29.69
CA TYR A 81 18.01 7.33 29.36
C TYR A 81 17.08 6.82 28.24
N LEU A 82 17.64 6.44 27.10
CA LEU A 82 16.86 6.08 25.90
C LEU A 82 16.86 4.59 25.60
N ASN A 83 17.65 3.80 26.34
CA ASN A 83 17.91 2.40 26.07
C ASN A 83 18.78 2.13 24.80
N GLY A 84 19.30 0.92 24.67
CA GLY A 84 20.34 0.58 23.70
C GLY A 84 19.98 0.55 22.22
N GLY A 85 18.70 0.69 21.80
CA GLY A 85 18.31 0.51 20.40
C GLY A 85 19.07 1.40 19.42
N LEU A 86 18.73 2.67 19.32
CA LEU A 86 19.37 3.64 18.41
C LEU A 86 20.82 3.96 18.81
N PHE A 87 21.13 3.92 20.11
CA PHE A 87 22.43 4.26 20.69
C PHE A 87 23.25 3.05 21.11
N ALA A 88 22.85 1.82 20.75
CA ALA A 88 23.72 0.66 20.89
C ALA A 88 24.98 0.81 20.03
N GLN A 89 26.06 0.18 20.45
CA GLN A 89 27.29 0.16 19.68
C GLN A 89 27.04 -0.57 18.34
N HIS A 90 27.32 0.12 17.23
CA HIS A 90 27.13 -0.41 15.90
C HIS A 90 28.27 -1.35 15.52
N GLU A 91 28.02 -2.37 14.69
CA GLU A 91 29.04 -3.33 14.25
C GLU A 91 30.32 -2.69 13.63
N LEU A 92 30.20 -1.51 13.02
CA LEU A 92 31.33 -0.75 12.51
C LEU A 92 32.14 -0.13 13.65
N GLU A 93 31.48 0.29 14.72
CA GLU A 93 32.12 0.84 15.91
C GLU A 93 32.81 -0.26 16.71
N GLU A 94 32.21 -1.45 16.77
CA GLU A 94 32.87 -2.63 17.36
C GLU A 94 34.09 -3.05 16.53
N ARG A 95 33.96 -3.08 15.20
CA ARG A 95 35.02 -3.56 14.29
C ARG A 95 36.18 -2.60 14.16
N TYR A 96 35.94 -1.30 14.11
CA TYR A 96 36.98 -0.28 13.83
C TYR A 96 37.35 0.54 15.08
N GLY A 97 36.53 0.50 16.13
CA GLY A 97 36.82 1.06 17.45
C GLY A 97 37.41 2.47 17.40
N GLU A 98 38.57 2.64 18.02
CA GLU A 98 39.27 3.93 18.11
C GLU A 98 39.77 4.47 16.76
N ALA A 99 39.77 3.68 15.70
CA ALA A 99 40.14 4.15 14.37
C ALA A 99 39.08 5.03 13.73
N LEU A 100 37.84 4.96 14.24
CA LEU A 100 36.74 5.84 13.79
C LEU A 100 36.92 7.24 14.38
N ASP A 101 37.00 8.24 13.52
CA ASP A 101 37.03 9.62 13.90
C ASP A 101 36.36 10.52 12.86
N ILE A 102 35.80 11.63 13.31
CA ILE A 102 35.13 12.63 12.46
C ILE A 102 35.65 14.00 12.85
N ALA A 103 36.14 14.74 11.87
CA ALA A 103 36.72 16.06 12.08
C ALA A 103 35.66 17.10 12.54
N ASP A 104 36.05 18.01 13.44
CA ASP A 104 35.17 19.00 14.06
C ASP A 104 34.48 19.89 13.02
N ASN A 105 35.15 20.24 11.93
CA ASN A 105 34.57 21.07 10.87
C ASN A 105 33.38 20.42 10.17
N ALA A 106 33.26 19.09 10.20
CA ALA A 106 32.08 18.39 9.68
C ALA A 106 30.84 18.72 10.54
N PHE A 107 31.00 18.73 11.87
CA PHE A 107 29.90 19.07 12.78
C PHE A 107 29.55 20.54 12.71
N GLN A 108 30.52 21.44 12.56
CA GLN A 108 30.25 22.86 12.35
C GLN A 108 29.34 23.10 11.13
N LYS A 109 29.66 22.43 10.00
CA LYS A 109 28.88 22.54 8.78
C LYS A 109 27.50 21.89 8.91
N LEU A 110 27.43 20.73 9.55
CA LEU A 110 26.20 19.98 9.73
C LEU A 110 25.22 20.73 10.65
N PHE A 111 25.70 21.25 11.79
CA PHE A 111 24.85 21.98 12.72
C PHE A 111 24.41 23.33 12.14
N ALA A 112 25.27 24.02 11.39
CA ALA A 112 24.87 25.23 10.65
C ALA A 112 23.78 24.91 9.61
N PHE A 113 23.87 23.78 8.92
CA PHE A 113 22.82 23.33 8.00
C PHE A 113 21.53 22.98 8.73
N PHE A 114 21.58 22.31 9.88
CA PHE A 114 20.39 21.98 10.67
C PHE A 114 19.70 23.23 11.21
N ASP A 115 20.45 24.25 11.60
CA ASP A 115 19.92 25.55 12.06
C ASP A 115 19.15 26.35 10.98
N GLU A 116 19.32 26.00 9.69
CA GLU A 116 18.54 26.60 8.58
C GLU A 116 17.10 26.09 8.50
N TRP A 117 16.78 25.02 9.22
CA TRP A 117 15.50 24.32 9.15
C TRP A 117 14.75 24.39 10.48
N GLU A 118 13.40 24.42 10.40
CA GLU A 118 12.51 24.37 11.55
C GLU A 118 12.18 22.89 11.86
N TRP A 119 12.64 22.40 12.99
CA TRP A 119 12.44 21.01 13.41
C TRP A 119 11.28 20.92 14.40
N HIS A 120 10.31 20.04 14.13
CA HIS A 120 9.19 19.80 15.02
C HIS A 120 8.69 18.36 14.94
N LEU A 121 8.03 17.90 16.00
CA LEU A 121 7.46 16.55 16.09
C LEU A 121 5.95 16.52 15.88
N ASP A 122 5.33 17.67 15.65
CA ASP A 122 3.89 17.81 15.44
C ASP A 122 3.47 17.32 14.05
N GLU A 123 2.22 16.87 13.92
CA GLU A 123 1.59 16.48 12.65
C GLU A 123 0.92 17.67 11.93
N ARG A 124 1.31 18.88 12.24
CA ARG A 124 0.79 20.08 11.57
C ARG A 124 1.17 20.10 10.10
N ALA A 125 0.30 20.70 9.27
CA ALA A 125 0.59 20.90 7.86
C ALA A 125 1.84 21.79 7.69
N LEU A 126 2.76 21.36 6.82
CA LEU A 126 3.98 22.10 6.50
C LEU A 126 3.63 23.43 5.84
N LYS A 127 4.08 24.55 6.40
CA LYS A 127 3.72 25.91 5.95
C LYS A 127 4.82 26.62 5.16
N SER A 128 6.08 26.42 5.56
CA SER A 128 7.20 27.22 5.06
C SER A 128 8.06 26.50 4.01
N GLY A 129 7.92 25.20 3.82
CA GLY A 129 8.81 24.38 3.01
C GLY A 129 10.24 24.24 3.59
N LYS A 130 10.48 24.77 4.80
CA LYS A 130 11.73 24.63 5.56
C LYS A 130 11.54 23.85 6.86
N GLU A 131 10.47 23.10 6.97
CA GLU A 131 10.13 22.31 8.15
C GLU A 131 10.60 20.87 7.98
N ILE A 132 11.13 20.30 9.05
CA ILE A 132 11.51 18.89 9.13
C ILE A 132 10.75 18.24 10.28
N ASN A 133 9.95 17.23 9.91
CA ASN A 133 9.25 16.34 10.82
C ASN A 133 9.58 14.87 10.49
N PRO A 134 9.12 13.88 11.27
CA PRO A 134 9.39 12.48 11.00
C PRO A 134 8.97 11.98 9.61
N ASP A 135 7.92 12.55 8.99
CA ASP A 135 7.47 12.17 7.66
C ASP A 135 8.39 12.72 6.57
N VAL A 136 8.85 13.97 6.73
CA VAL A 136 9.83 14.58 5.83
C VAL A 136 11.15 13.80 5.86
N LEU A 137 11.56 13.26 7.01
CA LEU A 137 12.74 12.39 7.08
C LEU A 137 12.57 11.14 6.22
N GLY A 138 11.42 10.48 6.29
CA GLY A 138 11.11 9.32 5.43
C GLY A 138 11.17 9.67 3.94
N TYR A 139 10.55 10.80 3.56
CA TYR A 139 10.57 11.28 2.17
C TYR A 139 11.99 11.59 1.67
N ILE A 140 12.80 12.31 2.46
CA ILE A 140 14.18 12.66 2.10
C ILE A 140 15.01 11.40 1.92
N PHE A 141 14.91 10.45 2.84
CA PHE A 141 15.65 9.20 2.79
C PHE A 141 15.32 8.40 1.53
N GLU A 142 14.04 8.18 1.24
CA GLU A 142 13.63 7.42 0.06
C GLU A 142 14.02 8.11 -1.25
N LYS A 143 14.04 9.45 -1.29
CA LYS A 143 14.50 10.21 -2.43
C LYS A 143 16.02 10.16 -2.61
N PHE A 144 16.78 9.96 -1.54
CA PHE A 144 18.24 9.82 -1.55
C PHE A 144 18.70 8.42 -1.94
N VAL A 145 17.99 7.38 -1.50
CA VAL A 145 18.16 6.02 -1.97
C VAL A 145 17.74 5.99 -3.44
N ASN A 146 18.57 5.43 -4.33
CA ASN A 146 18.37 5.48 -5.77
C ASN A 146 17.04 4.82 -6.19
N GLN A 147 15.95 5.62 -6.19
CA GLN A 147 14.57 5.19 -6.44
C GLN A 147 14.42 4.30 -7.68
N LYS A 148 15.13 4.65 -8.78
CA LYS A 148 15.03 3.93 -10.05
C LYS A 148 15.69 2.55 -10.03
N GLN A 149 16.74 2.36 -9.25
CA GLN A 149 17.46 1.08 -9.18
C GLN A 149 16.83 0.12 -8.18
N MET A 150 16.37 0.64 -7.04
CA MET A 150 15.80 -0.17 -5.96
C MET A 150 14.27 -0.27 -6.01
N GLY A 151 13.60 0.52 -6.87
CA GLY A 151 12.14 0.54 -6.94
C GLY A 151 11.46 1.11 -5.69
N ALA A 152 12.21 1.81 -4.85
CA ALA A 152 11.71 2.43 -3.64
C ALA A 152 11.03 3.77 -3.97
N TYR A 153 9.76 3.91 -3.59
CA TYR A 153 8.98 5.11 -3.80
C TYR A 153 8.25 5.48 -2.51
N TYR A 154 8.41 6.74 -2.09
CA TYR A 154 7.68 7.25 -0.93
C TYR A 154 6.17 7.16 -1.15
N THR A 155 5.51 6.41 -0.29
CA THR A 155 4.05 6.24 -0.33
C THR A 155 3.39 7.32 0.52
N LYS A 156 2.55 8.15 -0.12
CA LYS A 156 1.85 9.25 0.54
C LYS A 156 0.83 8.74 1.56
N GLU A 157 0.56 9.56 2.56
CA GLU A 157 -0.30 9.21 3.69
C GLU A 157 -1.74 8.82 3.28
N ASP A 158 -2.33 9.52 2.31
CA ASP A 158 -3.67 9.19 1.79
C ASP A 158 -3.76 7.76 1.24
N ILE A 159 -2.67 7.25 0.63
CA ILE A 159 -2.59 5.88 0.10
C ILE A 159 -2.42 4.87 1.23
N THR A 160 -1.47 5.14 2.15
CA THR A 160 -1.21 4.21 3.27
C THR A 160 -2.40 4.14 4.22
N GLU A 161 -3.11 5.25 4.43
CA GLU A 161 -4.35 5.31 5.19
C GLU A 161 -5.46 4.49 4.52
N TYR A 162 -5.70 4.66 3.21
CA TYR A 162 -6.74 3.91 2.50
C TYR A 162 -6.47 2.41 2.53
N ILE A 163 -5.23 1.99 2.26
CA ILE A 163 -4.85 0.57 2.28
C ILE A 163 -4.91 0.04 3.72
N GLY A 164 -4.30 0.75 4.67
CA GLY A 164 -4.21 0.31 6.06
C GLY A 164 -5.58 0.11 6.71
N LYS A 165 -6.49 1.09 6.62
CA LYS A 165 -7.81 0.97 7.25
C LYS A 165 -8.65 -0.17 6.66
N ASN A 166 -8.57 -0.38 5.33
CA ASN A 166 -9.32 -1.45 4.64
C ASN A 166 -8.64 -2.83 4.75
N THR A 167 -7.52 -2.93 5.46
CA THR A 167 -6.81 -4.18 5.73
C THR A 167 -6.82 -4.49 7.23
N ILE A 168 -6.39 -3.54 8.06
CA ILE A 168 -6.21 -3.74 9.51
C ILE A 168 -7.54 -3.84 10.25
N ILE A 169 -8.49 -2.94 9.95
CA ILE A 169 -9.79 -2.92 10.63
C ILE A 169 -10.63 -4.16 10.29
N PRO A 170 -10.75 -4.58 9.00
CA PRO A 170 -11.43 -5.82 8.67
C PRO A 170 -10.81 -7.05 9.34
N ALA A 171 -9.48 -7.12 9.43
CA ALA A 171 -8.80 -8.22 10.14
C ALA A 171 -9.21 -8.26 11.63
N LEU A 172 -9.25 -7.10 12.31
CA LEU A 172 -9.71 -7.02 13.69
C LEU A 172 -11.18 -7.45 13.83
N LEU A 173 -12.07 -6.88 13.01
CA LEU A 173 -13.51 -7.19 13.07
C LEU A 173 -13.77 -8.66 12.78
N GLY A 174 -13.07 -9.24 11.81
CA GLY A 174 -13.16 -10.66 11.49
C GLY A 174 -12.77 -11.57 12.65
N LYS A 175 -11.69 -11.23 13.37
CA LYS A 175 -11.24 -11.98 14.57
C LYS A 175 -12.25 -11.90 15.72
N VAL A 176 -12.74 -10.70 16.03
CA VAL A 176 -13.73 -10.50 17.10
C VAL A 176 -15.04 -11.22 16.77
N ARG A 177 -15.50 -11.12 15.51
CA ARG A 177 -16.70 -11.84 15.04
C ARG A 177 -16.53 -13.36 15.10
N ALA A 178 -15.37 -13.89 14.74
CA ALA A 178 -15.09 -15.32 14.80
C ALA A 178 -15.14 -15.89 16.24
N GLU A 179 -14.74 -15.08 17.22
CA GLU A 179 -14.79 -15.47 18.64
C GLU A 179 -16.19 -15.37 19.23
N HIS A 180 -16.95 -14.33 18.88
CA HIS A 180 -18.26 -14.02 19.45
C HIS A 180 -19.29 -13.65 18.38
N PRO A 181 -19.63 -14.55 17.44
CA PRO A 181 -20.42 -14.20 16.26
C PRO A 181 -21.81 -13.64 16.62
N ALA A 182 -22.52 -14.26 17.54
CA ALA A 182 -23.88 -13.83 17.92
C ALA A 182 -23.88 -12.44 18.60
N ALA A 183 -22.94 -12.17 19.50
CA ALA A 183 -22.84 -10.89 20.20
C ALA A 183 -22.37 -9.78 19.26
N PHE A 184 -21.43 -10.08 18.38
CA PHE A 184 -20.93 -9.16 17.35
C PHE A 184 -22.04 -8.79 16.36
N ASP A 185 -22.71 -9.78 15.79
CA ASP A 185 -23.74 -9.56 14.77
C ASP A 185 -24.96 -8.82 15.36
N ALA A 186 -25.31 -9.06 16.63
CA ALA A 186 -26.38 -8.37 17.32
C ALA A 186 -26.08 -6.87 17.58
N LEU A 187 -24.82 -6.48 17.65
CA LEU A 187 -24.40 -5.09 17.85
C LEU A 187 -24.05 -4.40 16.53
N ALA A 188 -23.22 -5.01 15.70
CA ALA A 188 -22.62 -4.38 14.53
C ALA A 188 -23.65 -4.07 13.42
N TRP A 189 -24.50 -5.04 13.07
CA TRP A 189 -25.39 -4.87 11.92
C TRP A 189 -26.58 -3.95 12.21
N PRO A 190 -27.22 -3.96 13.38
CA PRO A 190 -28.19 -2.94 13.75
C PRO A 190 -27.59 -1.52 13.82
N LEU A 191 -26.37 -1.37 14.34
CA LEU A 191 -25.66 -0.08 14.31
C LEU A 191 -25.49 0.42 12.89
N LEU A 192 -25.06 -0.44 11.97
CA LEU A 192 -24.90 -0.10 10.56
C LEU A 192 -26.24 0.22 9.90
N GLN A 193 -27.28 -0.57 10.13
CA GLN A 193 -28.61 -0.39 9.56
C GLN A 193 -29.26 0.93 9.96
N HIS A 194 -29.08 1.37 11.21
CA HIS A 194 -29.70 2.58 11.75
C HIS A 194 -28.78 3.82 11.65
N SER A 195 -27.63 3.70 10.96
CA SER A 195 -26.62 4.75 10.91
C SER A 195 -27.02 6.00 10.10
N GLY A 196 -28.03 5.88 9.22
CA GLY A 196 -28.33 6.95 8.27
C GLY A 196 -27.11 7.25 7.39
N ASP A 197 -26.61 8.48 7.44
CA ASP A 197 -25.47 8.94 6.65
C ASP A 197 -24.13 8.87 7.41
N ALA A 198 -24.11 8.44 8.67
CA ALA A 198 -22.94 8.55 9.56
C ALA A 198 -21.65 7.89 8.98
N TYR A 199 -21.81 6.82 8.22
CA TYR A 199 -20.68 6.09 7.64
C TYR A 199 -20.50 6.32 6.14
N ILE A 200 -21.27 7.23 5.54
CA ILE A 200 -21.07 7.67 4.16
C ILE A 200 -20.16 8.89 4.16
N TYR A 201 -19.10 8.87 3.35
CA TYR A 201 -18.15 9.99 3.31
C TYR A 201 -18.82 11.29 2.85
N PRO A 202 -18.44 12.45 3.42
CA PRO A 202 -19.00 13.76 3.03
C PRO A 202 -18.93 14.05 1.52
N ALA A 203 -17.86 13.59 0.85
CA ALA A 203 -17.72 13.71 -0.59
C ALA A 203 -18.85 12.99 -1.36
N MET A 204 -19.30 11.82 -0.89
CA MET A 204 -20.42 11.10 -1.48
C MET A 204 -21.75 11.80 -1.24
N LEU A 205 -21.93 12.40 -0.07
CA LEU A 205 -23.17 13.10 0.33
C LEU A 205 -23.33 14.46 -0.34
N LYS A 206 -22.26 15.06 -0.86
CA LYS A 206 -22.29 16.40 -1.44
C LYS A 206 -23.34 16.52 -2.54
N GLY A 207 -24.38 17.32 -2.27
CA GLY A 207 -25.45 17.67 -3.21
C GLY A 207 -26.46 16.55 -3.53
N VAL A 208 -26.41 15.39 -2.87
CA VAL A 208 -27.26 14.21 -3.18
C VAL A 208 -28.76 14.51 -3.08
N ASP A 209 -29.15 15.44 -2.21
CA ASP A 209 -30.55 15.81 -1.94
C ASP A 209 -30.98 17.10 -2.68
N VAL A 210 -30.09 17.67 -3.51
CA VAL A 210 -30.39 18.82 -4.35
C VAL A 210 -31.23 18.39 -5.55
N THR A 211 -32.27 19.18 -5.88
CA THR A 211 -33.06 18.95 -7.07
C THR A 211 -32.27 19.33 -8.31
N TYR A 212 -32.19 18.42 -9.27
CA TYR A 212 -31.51 18.68 -10.53
C TYR A 212 -32.20 19.72 -11.39
N PRO A 213 -31.48 20.54 -12.16
CA PRO A 213 -32.07 21.38 -13.21
C PRO A 213 -32.91 20.53 -14.17
N PRO A 214 -33.99 21.09 -14.74
CA PRO A 214 -34.90 20.31 -15.61
C PRO A 214 -34.23 19.64 -16.80
N GLU A 215 -33.25 20.32 -17.43
CA GLU A 215 -32.46 19.80 -18.55
C GLU A 215 -31.56 18.60 -18.15
N ILE A 216 -31.16 18.52 -16.88
CA ILE A 216 -30.39 17.40 -16.33
C ILE A 216 -31.32 16.26 -15.93
N ALA A 217 -32.42 16.60 -15.24
CA ALA A 217 -33.39 15.62 -14.77
C ALA A 217 -34.05 14.84 -15.94
N ASN A 218 -34.21 15.49 -17.10
CA ASN A 218 -34.79 14.88 -18.31
C ASN A 218 -33.98 13.67 -18.82
N GLY A 219 -32.66 13.60 -18.53
CA GLY A 219 -31.80 12.48 -18.89
C GLY A 219 -31.85 11.28 -17.95
N LEU A 220 -32.59 11.37 -16.82
CA LEU A 220 -32.67 10.26 -15.83
C LEU A 220 -33.61 9.14 -16.31
N ASP A 221 -34.62 9.46 -17.09
CA ASP A 221 -35.51 8.48 -17.71
C ASP A 221 -34.77 7.77 -18.85
N THR A 222 -34.46 6.48 -18.68
CA THR A 222 -33.72 5.65 -19.65
C THR A 222 -34.63 5.03 -20.71
N GLU A 223 -35.96 5.04 -20.52
CA GLU A 223 -36.91 4.38 -21.44
C GLU A 223 -37.50 5.34 -22.48
N GLY A 224 -37.35 6.63 -22.26
CA GLY A 224 -37.87 7.63 -23.21
C GLY A 224 -37.01 7.75 -24.49
N PRO A 225 -37.59 8.27 -25.60
CA PRO A 225 -36.86 8.41 -26.87
C PRO A 225 -35.71 9.40 -26.76
N ASP A 226 -34.78 9.32 -27.70
CA ASP A 226 -33.66 10.26 -27.87
C ASP A 226 -32.80 10.44 -26.61
N LEU A 227 -32.51 9.37 -25.90
CA LEU A 227 -31.76 9.40 -24.65
C LEU A 227 -30.39 10.10 -24.80
N LEU A 228 -29.68 9.88 -25.89
CA LEU A 228 -28.39 10.52 -26.15
C LEU A 228 -28.51 12.04 -26.19
N ALA A 229 -29.53 12.55 -26.90
CA ALA A 229 -29.77 13.99 -27.00
C ALA A 229 -30.17 14.57 -25.62
N ARG A 230 -31.03 13.87 -24.86
CA ARG A 230 -31.44 14.28 -23.50
C ARG A 230 -30.29 14.30 -22.50
N ARG A 231 -29.27 13.45 -22.67
CA ARG A 231 -28.07 13.39 -21.82
C ARG A 231 -26.93 14.27 -22.30
N LYS A 232 -27.03 14.93 -23.45
CA LYS A 232 -26.00 15.86 -23.91
C LYS A 232 -25.65 16.94 -22.87
N PRO A 233 -26.59 17.55 -22.13
CA PRO A 233 -26.26 18.49 -21.05
C PRO A 233 -25.45 17.89 -19.90
N TRP A 234 -25.41 16.58 -19.75
CA TRP A 234 -24.64 15.91 -18.69
C TRP A 234 -23.12 16.03 -18.88
N ASN A 235 -22.67 16.37 -20.08
CA ASN A 235 -21.25 16.59 -20.37
C ASN A 235 -20.76 17.95 -19.82
N LYS A 236 -21.66 18.83 -19.42
CA LYS A 236 -21.32 20.14 -18.86
C LYS A 236 -20.89 20.02 -17.38
N ARG A 237 -20.12 21.01 -16.96
CA ARG A 237 -19.73 21.16 -15.56
C ARG A 237 -20.97 21.29 -14.68
N ALA A 238 -21.00 20.53 -13.59
CA ALA A 238 -22.09 20.59 -12.64
C ALA A 238 -21.99 21.82 -11.72
N ASP A 239 -23.12 22.25 -11.15
CA ASP A 239 -23.13 23.39 -10.24
C ASP A 239 -22.43 23.08 -8.90
N GLU A 240 -21.86 24.10 -8.26
CA GLU A 240 -21.07 23.96 -7.02
C GLU A 240 -21.88 23.40 -5.83
N ARG A 241 -23.22 23.51 -5.85
CA ARG A 241 -24.07 22.97 -4.78
C ARG A 241 -24.19 21.47 -4.88
N SER A 242 -24.18 20.95 -6.10
CA SER A 242 -24.39 19.53 -6.38
C SER A 242 -23.08 18.74 -6.52
N SER A 243 -22.00 19.40 -6.98
CA SER A 243 -20.78 18.74 -7.42
C SER A 243 -19.58 18.88 -6.48
N LEU A 244 -18.65 17.95 -6.62
CA LEU A 244 -17.26 18.06 -6.17
C LEU A 244 -16.44 18.89 -7.18
N PRO A 245 -15.24 19.37 -6.80
CA PRO A 245 -14.38 20.08 -7.73
C PRO A 245 -14.18 19.30 -9.04
N THR A 246 -14.26 20.01 -10.16
CA THR A 246 -14.07 19.50 -11.52
C THR A 246 -15.11 18.49 -12.05
N GLU A 247 -16.11 18.08 -11.28
CA GLU A 247 -17.15 17.15 -11.74
C GLU A 247 -18.02 17.75 -12.85
N ILE A 248 -18.32 16.92 -13.85
CA ILE A 248 -19.41 17.13 -14.80
C ILE A 248 -20.67 16.45 -14.29
N TRP A 249 -21.84 16.79 -14.85
CA TRP A 249 -23.11 16.22 -14.41
C TRP A 249 -23.16 14.68 -14.48
N ARG A 250 -22.49 14.05 -15.47
CA ARG A 250 -22.40 12.58 -15.53
C ARG A 250 -21.78 11.98 -14.28
N GLU A 251 -20.67 12.57 -13.82
CA GLU A 251 -19.97 12.11 -12.62
C GLU A 251 -20.79 12.38 -11.36
N THR A 252 -21.37 13.56 -11.27
CA THR A 252 -22.23 13.99 -10.14
C THR A 252 -23.44 13.06 -10.01
N ILE A 253 -24.15 12.78 -11.11
CA ILE A 253 -25.33 11.89 -11.11
C ILE A 253 -24.92 10.47 -10.71
N ALA A 254 -23.84 9.92 -11.27
CA ALA A 254 -23.38 8.59 -10.91
C ALA A 254 -23.02 8.48 -9.41
N ARG A 255 -22.37 9.50 -8.86
CA ARG A 255 -22.08 9.58 -7.42
C ARG A 255 -23.36 9.67 -6.57
N HIS A 256 -24.32 10.51 -6.97
CA HIS A 256 -25.61 10.62 -6.27
C HIS A 256 -26.43 9.33 -6.34
N GLN A 257 -26.46 8.65 -7.49
CA GLN A 257 -27.12 7.35 -7.63
C GLN A 257 -26.50 6.30 -6.72
N ARG A 258 -25.13 6.23 -6.69
CA ARG A 258 -24.42 5.33 -5.80
C ARG A 258 -24.73 5.63 -4.33
N THR A 259 -24.78 6.91 -3.95
CA THR A 259 -25.08 7.30 -2.57
C THR A 259 -26.49 6.90 -2.16
N ARG A 260 -27.48 7.09 -3.04
CA ARG A 260 -28.88 6.65 -2.79
C ARG A 260 -28.98 5.13 -2.68
N GLU A 261 -28.23 4.40 -3.51
CA GLU A 261 -28.15 2.93 -3.43
C GLU A 261 -27.57 2.50 -2.08
N VAL A 262 -26.47 3.12 -1.61
CA VAL A 262 -25.87 2.84 -0.30
C VAL A 262 -26.87 3.12 0.82
N ARG A 263 -27.54 4.29 0.81
CA ARG A 263 -28.60 4.63 1.79
C ARG A 263 -29.71 3.58 1.84
N ALA A 264 -30.17 3.13 0.67
CA ALA A 264 -31.23 2.10 0.58
C ALA A 264 -30.78 0.77 1.17
N LYS A 265 -29.57 0.32 0.86
CA LYS A 265 -29.02 -0.94 1.39
C LYS A 265 -28.77 -0.89 2.90
N LEU A 266 -28.26 0.23 3.41
CA LEU A 266 -28.12 0.46 4.86
C LEU A 266 -29.49 0.36 5.54
N ALA A 267 -30.46 1.13 5.10
CA ALA A 267 -31.81 1.15 5.68
C ALA A 267 -32.51 -0.23 5.62
N ALA A 268 -32.29 -0.98 4.53
CA ALA A 268 -32.84 -2.34 4.37
C ALA A 268 -32.10 -3.38 5.25
N GLY A 269 -30.95 -3.05 5.83
CA GLY A 269 -30.12 -4.00 6.57
C GLY A 269 -29.54 -5.12 5.69
N GLU A 270 -29.22 -4.80 4.43
CA GLU A 270 -28.64 -5.75 3.48
C GLU A 270 -27.15 -5.95 3.70
N LEU A 271 -26.46 -4.97 4.30
CA LEU A 271 -25.02 -5.02 4.57
C LEU A 271 -24.78 -5.73 5.90
N LYS A 272 -24.23 -6.95 5.85
CA LYS A 272 -24.07 -7.85 7.00
C LYS A 272 -22.73 -8.58 7.01
N ASP A 273 -21.78 -8.12 6.23
CA ASP A 273 -20.44 -8.67 6.19
C ASP A 273 -19.39 -7.57 6.32
N VAL A 274 -18.24 -7.91 6.90
CA VAL A 274 -17.12 -6.97 7.04
C VAL A 274 -16.62 -6.48 5.66
N GLY A 275 -16.64 -7.37 4.66
CA GLY A 275 -16.31 -7.03 3.27
C GLY A 275 -17.26 -6.02 2.62
N ASP A 276 -18.53 -5.95 3.09
CA ASP A 276 -19.48 -4.93 2.61
C ASP A 276 -19.00 -3.51 2.89
N LEU A 277 -18.31 -3.28 4.02
CA LEU A 277 -17.76 -1.97 4.36
C LEU A 277 -16.72 -1.50 3.32
N ILE A 278 -15.95 -2.42 2.76
CA ILE A 278 -14.98 -2.14 1.68
C ILE A 278 -15.71 -1.98 0.35
N THR A 279 -16.62 -2.91 0.00
CA THR A 279 -17.35 -2.93 -1.27
C THR A 279 -18.16 -1.66 -1.49
N TRP A 280 -18.79 -1.15 -0.42
CA TRP A 280 -19.61 0.05 -0.45
C TRP A 280 -18.83 1.32 -0.08
N ASN A 281 -17.53 1.17 0.16
CA ASN A 281 -16.60 2.25 0.51
C ASN A 281 -17.12 3.11 1.68
N LEU A 282 -17.49 2.47 2.76
CA LEU A 282 -17.98 3.13 3.97
C LEU A 282 -16.83 3.62 4.85
N ASN A 283 -17.10 4.58 5.73
CA ASN A 283 -16.13 5.07 6.71
C ASN A 283 -15.92 4.04 7.83
N ILE A 284 -15.15 3.01 7.51
CA ILE A 284 -14.88 1.87 8.40
C ILE A 284 -14.19 2.29 9.72
N ARG A 285 -13.43 3.38 9.73
CA ARG A 285 -12.80 3.91 10.97
C ARG A 285 -13.86 4.40 11.94
N GLN A 286 -14.80 5.22 11.46
CA GLN A 286 -15.88 5.73 12.29
C GLN A 286 -16.78 4.59 12.75
N PHE A 287 -17.11 3.65 11.85
CA PHE A 287 -17.93 2.49 12.19
C PHE A 287 -17.34 1.65 13.33
N VAL A 288 -16.06 1.28 13.24
CA VAL A 288 -15.43 0.44 14.28
C VAL A 288 -15.29 1.20 15.61
N GLN A 289 -15.03 2.50 15.56
CA GLN A 289 -14.96 3.31 16.76
C GLN A 289 -16.31 3.39 17.47
N ASP A 290 -17.38 3.72 16.73
CA ASP A 290 -18.75 3.77 17.28
C ASP A 290 -19.21 2.39 17.77
N LEU A 291 -18.80 1.32 17.08
CA LEU A 291 -19.08 -0.07 17.50
C LEU A 291 -18.46 -0.39 18.87
N ILE A 292 -17.22 0.02 19.08
CA ILE A 292 -16.51 -0.17 20.35
C ILE A 292 -17.12 0.72 21.44
N GLU A 293 -17.30 2.01 21.15
CA GLU A 293 -17.81 3.00 22.11
C GLU A 293 -19.26 2.72 22.53
N GLY A 294 -20.08 2.17 21.64
CA GLY A 294 -21.46 1.75 21.91
C GLY A 294 -21.60 0.37 22.55
N CYS A 295 -20.50 -0.38 22.70
CA CYS A 295 -20.54 -1.73 23.25
C CYS A 295 -20.65 -1.72 24.77
N THR A 296 -21.70 -2.38 25.30
CA THR A 296 -21.87 -2.60 26.76
C THR A 296 -21.56 -4.04 27.19
N ASP A 297 -21.32 -4.94 26.23
CA ASP A 297 -20.95 -6.33 26.53
C ASP A 297 -19.45 -6.43 26.87
N VAL A 298 -19.15 -6.66 28.11
CA VAL A 298 -17.79 -6.81 28.63
C VAL A 298 -17.03 -7.95 27.96
N THR A 299 -17.71 -9.03 27.56
CA THR A 299 -17.05 -10.16 26.87
C THR A 299 -16.60 -9.76 25.50
N LEU A 300 -17.44 -9.03 24.77
CA LEU A 300 -17.10 -8.51 23.44
C LEU A 300 -16.00 -7.43 23.52
N LEU A 301 -16.06 -6.52 24.51
CA LEU A 301 -15.00 -5.52 24.75
C LEU A 301 -13.66 -6.18 25.10
N LYS A 302 -13.68 -7.23 25.91
CA LYS A 302 -12.46 -8.03 26.20
C LYS A 302 -11.92 -8.68 24.92
N SER A 303 -12.80 -9.19 24.05
CA SER A 303 -12.39 -9.74 22.76
C SER A 303 -11.74 -8.66 21.86
N PHE A 304 -12.31 -7.46 21.78
CA PHE A 304 -11.65 -6.33 21.08
C PHE A 304 -10.26 -6.06 21.65
N TRP A 305 -10.14 -5.93 22.97
CA TRP A 305 -8.86 -5.67 23.61
C TRP A 305 -7.83 -6.77 23.34
N PHE A 306 -8.19 -8.04 23.56
CA PHE A 306 -7.25 -9.14 23.40
C PHE A 306 -6.87 -9.42 21.94
N ASN A 307 -7.75 -9.10 21.00
CA ASN A 307 -7.39 -9.15 19.60
C ASN A 307 -6.50 -7.97 19.19
N LEU A 308 -6.66 -6.80 19.77
CA LEU A 308 -5.75 -5.67 19.54
C LEU A 308 -4.39 -5.89 20.23
N ALA A 309 -4.41 -6.11 21.54
CA ALA A 309 -3.24 -5.98 22.40
C ALA A 309 -2.55 -7.31 22.76
N GLY A 310 -3.20 -8.45 22.45
CA GLY A 310 -2.77 -9.74 22.92
C GLY A 310 -3.22 -10.03 24.35
N ARG A 311 -2.93 -11.24 24.82
CA ARG A 311 -3.27 -11.69 26.18
C ARG A 311 -2.07 -12.32 26.85
N LEU A 312 -1.71 -11.81 28.01
CA LEU A 312 -0.68 -12.38 28.85
C LEU A 312 -1.18 -13.66 29.57
N PRO A 313 -0.35 -14.70 29.66
CA PRO A 313 -0.71 -15.87 30.47
C PRO A 313 -0.84 -15.50 31.96
N ARG A 314 -1.94 -15.86 32.57
CA ARG A 314 -2.21 -15.68 34.03
C ARG A 314 -1.83 -16.91 34.82
N HIS A 315 -1.79 -18.05 34.14
CA HIS A 315 -1.47 -19.34 34.73
C HIS A 315 -0.40 -20.06 33.91
N SER A 316 0.37 -20.92 34.53
CA SER A 316 1.51 -21.63 33.91
C SER A 316 1.12 -22.52 32.71
N HIS A 317 -0.15 -22.89 32.59
CA HIS A 317 -0.66 -23.70 31.48
C HIS A 317 -1.23 -22.86 30.30
N GLU A 318 -1.39 -21.56 30.52
CA GLU A 318 -1.84 -20.65 29.46
C GLU A 318 -0.67 -20.22 28.58
N LYS A 319 -0.91 -20.10 27.25
CA LYS A 319 0.06 -19.59 26.30
C LYS A 319 -0.11 -18.08 26.15
N PHE A 320 1.00 -17.41 25.85
CA PHE A 320 0.98 -16.02 25.39
C PHE A 320 0.18 -15.95 24.09
N ARG A 321 -0.74 -14.98 23.98
CA ARG A 321 -1.47 -14.71 22.76
C ARG A 321 -1.02 -13.37 22.21
N HIS A 322 -0.52 -13.38 20.98
CA HIS A 322 -0.15 -12.16 20.28
C HIS A 322 -1.39 -11.33 19.93
N GLY A 323 -1.24 -10.01 19.95
CA GLY A 323 -2.23 -9.08 19.40
C GLY A 323 -2.28 -9.12 17.88
N LEU A 324 -3.07 -8.23 17.30
CA LEU A 324 -3.19 -8.08 15.84
C LEU A 324 -1.82 -7.76 15.22
N SER A 325 -1.29 -8.68 14.46
CA SER A 325 0.02 -8.53 13.82
C SER A 325 -0.12 -7.87 12.43
N VAL A 326 0.52 -6.72 12.27
CA VAL A 326 0.57 -5.97 11.00
C VAL A 326 1.99 -6.01 10.45
N LEU A 327 2.15 -6.60 9.26
CA LEU A 327 3.44 -6.73 8.57
C LEU A 327 3.50 -5.82 7.34
N ASP A 328 4.63 -5.13 7.18
CA ASP A 328 5.07 -4.61 5.89
C ASP A 328 6.34 -5.38 5.45
N PRO A 329 6.24 -6.30 4.47
CA PRO A 329 7.37 -7.16 4.07
C PRO A 329 8.41 -6.44 3.20
N THR A 330 8.19 -5.15 2.87
CA THR A 330 9.08 -4.28 2.09
C THR A 330 9.01 -2.86 2.62
N CYS A 331 9.25 -2.72 3.93
CA CYS A 331 8.77 -1.59 4.72
C CYS A 331 9.42 -0.22 4.39
N GLY A 332 10.54 -0.20 3.68
CA GLY A 332 11.24 1.05 3.40
C GLY A 332 11.46 1.87 4.66
N SER A 333 11.15 3.15 4.60
CA SER A 333 11.19 4.07 5.74
C SER A 333 10.01 3.96 6.71
N GLY A 334 9.15 2.93 6.59
CA GLY A 334 8.08 2.59 7.52
C GLY A 334 6.76 3.36 7.31
N ALA A 335 6.45 3.84 6.11
CA ALA A 335 5.23 4.62 5.85
C ALA A 335 3.94 3.87 6.21
N PHE A 336 3.83 2.58 5.85
CA PHE A 336 2.68 1.74 6.22
C PHE A 336 2.65 1.40 7.71
N LEU A 337 3.80 1.27 8.37
CA LEU A 337 3.85 1.04 9.83
C LEU A 337 3.35 2.26 10.60
N PHE A 338 3.63 3.47 10.09
CA PHE A 338 3.07 4.71 10.62
C PHE A 338 1.54 4.78 10.46
N ALA A 339 1.05 4.46 9.27
CA ALA A 339 -0.39 4.40 9.03
C ALA A 339 -1.07 3.37 9.94
N ALA A 340 -0.45 2.20 10.12
CA ALA A 340 -0.95 1.18 11.05
C ALA A 340 -1.02 1.69 12.49
N LEU A 341 0.01 2.39 12.96
CA LEU A 341 -0.01 3.03 14.29
C LEU A 341 -1.17 4.01 14.44
N ASN A 342 -1.36 4.89 13.44
CA ASN A 342 -2.42 5.90 13.45
C ASN A 342 -3.83 5.29 13.34
N ILE A 343 -3.97 4.08 12.78
CA ILE A 343 -5.24 3.33 12.71
C ILE A 343 -5.50 2.62 14.04
N LEU A 344 -4.49 1.98 14.62
CA LEU A 344 -4.65 1.18 15.84
C LEU A 344 -4.84 2.03 17.10
N LYS A 345 -4.11 3.14 17.24
CA LYS A 345 -4.13 3.98 18.44
C LYS A 345 -5.55 4.41 18.87
N PRO A 346 -6.41 4.98 17.99
CA PRO A 346 -7.79 5.31 18.36
C PRO A 346 -8.61 4.11 18.82
N LEU A 347 -8.37 2.92 18.27
CA LEU A 347 -9.10 1.69 18.65
C LEU A 347 -8.70 1.21 20.05
N TYR A 348 -7.41 1.29 20.39
CA TYR A 348 -6.94 1.04 21.75
C TYR A 348 -7.56 2.01 22.74
N ASP A 349 -7.55 3.31 22.42
CA ASP A 349 -8.09 4.35 23.31
C ASP A 349 -9.61 4.20 23.51
N ALA A 350 -10.35 3.94 22.43
CA ALA A 350 -11.79 3.68 22.51
C ALA A 350 -12.09 2.47 23.38
N THR A 351 -11.35 1.35 23.17
CA THR A 351 -11.58 0.13 23.94
C THR A 351 -11.29 0.32 25.44
N LEU A 352 -10.19 1.01 25.77
CA LEU A 352 -9.84 1.30 27.17
C LEU A 352 -10.89 2.20 27.83
N ARG A 353 -11.27 3.30 27.19
CA ARG A 353 -12.28 4.24 27.71
C ARG A 353 -13.62 3.55 27.91
N THR A 354 -14.05 2.72 26.96
CA THR A 354 -15.32 2.01 27.06
C THR A 354 -15.29 0.95 28.18
N LEU A 355 -14.19 0.21 28.31
CA LEU A 355 -14.00 -0.71 29.43
C LEU A 355 -14.05 0.01 30.79
N GLN A 356 -13.43 1.19 30.92
CA GLN A 356 -13.46 2.03 32.12
C GLN A 356 -14.90 2.47 32.42
N ALA A 357 -15.64 2.97 31.42
CA ALA A 357 -17.02 3.42 31.60
C ALA A 357 -17.94 2.26 32.01
N VAL A 358 -17.92 1.14 31.30
CA VAL A 358 -18.76 -0.03 31.61
C VAL A 358 -18.42 -0.61 32.99
N ARG A 359 -17.13 -0.58 33.38
CA ARG A 359 -16.74 -1.02 34.75
C ARG A 359 -17.23 -0.06 35.82
N ALA A 360 -17.14 1.24 35.60
CA ALA A 360 -17.65 2.25 36.54
C ALA A 360 -19.17 2.14 36.74
N ASP A 361 -19.93 1.94 35.66
CA ASP A 361 -21.38 1.72 35.71
C ASP A 361 -21.74 0.46 36.49
N ALA A 362 -21.02 -0.65 36.29
CA ALA A 362 -21.19 -1.88 37.02
C ALA A 362 -20.93 -1.70 38.53
N LEU A 363 -19.90 -0.95 38.91
CA LEU A 363 -19.59 -0.64 40.31
C LEU A 363 -20.68 0.25 40.93
N MET A 364 -21.17 1.28 40.21
CA MET A 364 -22.26 2.14 40.70
C MET A 364 -23.58 1.35 40.86
N ALA A 365 -23.84 0.37 40.01
CA ALA A 365 -24.98 -0.53 40.10
C ALA A 365 -24.84 -1.59 41.18
N GLY A 366 -23.70 -1.67 41.86
CA GLY A 366 -23.43 -2.67 42.91
C GLY A 366 -23.28 -4.11 42.36
N ASP A 367 -22.93 -4.26 41.09
CA ASP A 367 -22.71 -5.57 40.47
C ASP A 367 -21.39 -6.19 40.96
N THR A 368 -21.51 -6.96 42.03
CA THR A 368 -20.42 -7.79 42.59
C THR A 368 -20.60 -9.27 42.28
N SER A 369 -21.60 -9.60 41.46
CA SER A 369 -22.09 -10.98 41.30
C SER A 369 -21.13 -11.95 40.60
N HIS A 370 -20.15 -11.43 39.87
CA HIS A 370 -19.20 -12.23 39.09
C HIS A 370 -17.79 -11.63 39.13
N PRO A 371 -17.04 -11.78 40.26
CA PRO A 371 -15.68 -11.21 40.37
C PRO A 371 -14.73 -11.67 39.26
N GLU A 372 -14.83 -12.92 38.81
CA GLU A 372 -14.00 -13.47 37.74
C GLU A 372 -14.22 -12.77 36.38
N LYS A 373 -15.42 -12.26 36.12
CA LYS A 373 -15.74 -11.49 34.91
C LYS A 373 -14.91 -10.20 34.80
N TRP A 374 -14.69 -9.55 35.94
CA TRP A 374 -14.02 -8.25 36.03
C TRP A 374 -12.54 -8.32 36.37
N ALA A 375 -12.02 -9.44 36.87
CA ALA A 375 -10.64 -9.54 37.34
C ALA A 375 -9.60 -9.15 36.28
N GLU A 376 -9.80 -9.59 35.04
CA GLU A 376 -8.89 -9.22 33.92
C GLU A 376 -9.04 -7.75 33.52
N VAL A 377 -10.25 -7.21 33.58
CA VAL A 377 -10.52 -5.80 33.26
C VAL A 377 -9.89 -4.90 34.33
N ASP A 378 -10.08 -5.25 35.63
CA ASP A 378 -9.52 -4.48 36.74
C ASP A 378 -7.98 -4.46 36.69
N GLU A 379 -7.34 -5.60 36.38
CA GLU A 379 -5.90 -5.72 36.22
C GLU A 379 -5.41 -4.88 35.04
N LEU A 380 -6.11 -4.93 33.89
CA LEU A 380 -5.82 -4.14 32.70
C LEU A 380 -5.90 -2.64 33.01
N LEU A 381 -7.02 -2.20 33.59
CA LEU A 381 -7.24 -0.78 33.89
C LEU A 381 -6.23 -0.27 34.94
N ALA A 382 -5.90 -1.07 35.97
CA ALA A 382 -4.88 -0.72 36.94
C ALA A 382 -3.50 -0.55 36.30
N ARG A 383 -3.14 -1.38 35.31
CA ARG A 383 -1.86 -1.29 34.59
C ARG A 383 -1.71 0.04 33.84
N PHE A 384 -2.74 0.50 33.14
CA PHE A 384 -2.69 1.76 32.42
C PHE A 384 -2.88 2.98 33.33
N ALA A 385 -3.71 2.86 34.41
CA ALA A 385 -3.85 3.91 35.43
C ALA A 385 -2.54 4.16 36.18
N ALA A 386 -1.69 3.15 36.36
CA ALA A 386 -0.37 3.27 36.99
C ALA A 386 0.59 4.22 36.22
N ALA A 387 0.29 4.57 34.97
CA ALA A 387 1.05 5.55 34.21
C ALA A 387 0.96 6.97 34.79
N GLY A 388 -0.08 7.30 35.57
CA GLY A 388 -0.17 8.54 36.39
C GLY A 388 -0.64 9.79 35.66
N SER A 389 -0.65 9.84 34.34
CA SER A 389 -1.19 10.94 33.54
C SER A 389 -1.68 10.46 32.18
N ASP A 390 -2.57 11.21 31.53
CA ASP A 390 -3.10 10.90 30.20
C ASP A 390 -1.97 10.79 29.16
N ARG A 391 -0.99 11.67 29.18
CA ARG A 391 0.17 11.60 28.29
C ARG A 391 1.03 10.35 28.51
N ALA A 392 1.25 9.98 29.75
CA ALA A 392 1.99 8.75 30.06
C ALA A 392 1.21 7.50 29.64
N GLN A 393 -0.12 7.54 29.73
CA GLN A 393 -0.99 6.49 29.19
C GLN A 393 -0.90 6.44 27.65
N ASP A 394 -0.95 7.57 26.98
CA ASP A 394 -0.76 7.68 25.53
C ASP A 394 0.59 7.10 25.08
N TYR A 395 1.66 7.43 25.81
CA TYR A 395 2.97 6.85 25.58
C TYR A 395 2.97 5.32 25.76
N ALA A 396 2.36 4.83 26.84
CA ALA A 396 2.29 3.40 27.13
C ALA A 396 1.50 2.63 26.07
N VAL A 397 0.36 3.17 25.61
CA VAL A 397 -0.44 2.58 24.51
C VAL A 397 0.34 2.59 23.20
N THR A 398 0.94 3.72 22.84
CA THR A 398 1.74 3.84 21.59
C THR A 398 2.93 2.88 21.59
N LYS A 399 3.65 2.80 22.72
CA LYS A 399 4.74 1.84 22.92
C LYS A 399 4.24 0.40 22.79
N HIS A 400 3.08 0.07 23.37
CA HIS A 400 2.48 -1.26 23.26
C HIS A 400 2.19 -1.64 21.82
N ILE A 401 1.59 -0.72 21.02
CA ILE A 401 1.30 -0.94 19.60
C ILE A 401 2.60 -1.22 18.83
N ILE A 402 3.63 -0.39 19.03
CA ILE A 402 4.92 -0.55 18.33
C ILE A 402 5.55 -1.90 18.61
N VAL A 403 5.50 -2.37 19.87
CA VAL A 403 6.12 -3.63 20.28
C VAL A 403 5.32 -4.86 19.85
N HIS A 404 3.99 -4.81 19.94
CA HIS A 404 3.14 -6.00 19.79
C HIS A 404 2.41 -6.12 18.46
N ASN A 405 2.26 -5.00 17.71
CA ASN A 405 1.46 -5.03 16.49
C ASN A 405 2.26 -4.78 15.22
N LEU A 406 3.39 -4.05 15.26
CA LEU A 406 4.08 -3.59 14.06
C LEU A 406 5.29 -4.45 13.74
N TYR A 407 5.35 -4.96 12.51
CA TYR A 407 6.43 -5.79 11.98
C TYR A 407 6.83 -5.30 10.60
N GLY A 408 8.13 -5.28 10.32
CA GLY A 408 8.64 -4.81 9.04
C GLY A 408 9.90 -5.54 8.62
N VAL A 409 10.06 -5.75 7.31
CA VAL A 409 11.29 -6.30 6.71
C VAL A 409 11.67 -5.45 5.52
N ASP A 410 12.96 -5.16 5.37
CA ASP A 410 13.48 -4.49 4.18
C ASP A 410 14.88 -5.01 3.84
N ILE A 411 15.20 -5.07 2.54
CA ILE A 411 16.51 -5.46 2.04
C ILE A 411 17.56 -4.38 2.29
N GLU A 412 17.14 -3.13 2.45
CA GLU A 412 18.01 -2.00 2.75
C GLU A 412 18.09 -1.75 4.26
N LYS A 413 19.25 -2.04 4.85
CA LYS A 413 19.48 -1.87 6.29
C LYS A 413 19.22 -0.43 6.76
N GLN A 414 19.57 0.57 5.94
CA GLN A 414 19.35 1.96 6.28
C GLN A 414 17.85 2.30 6.35
N ALA A 415 17.03 1.68 5.48
CA ALA A 415 15.59 1.87 5.50
C ALA A 415 14.98 1.40 6.83
N THR A 416 15.40 0.22 7.33
CA THR A 416 14.92 -0.29 8.61
C THR A 416 15.34 0.59 9.79
N GLU A 417 16.53 1.15 9.78
CA GLU A 417 17.00 2.08 10.83
C GLU A 417 16.18 3.40 10.81
N ILE A 418 15.88 3.94 9.63
CA ILE A 418 15.00 5.12 9.51
C ILE A 418 13.57 4.81 9.97
N ALA A 419 13.04 3.63 9.64
CA ALA A 419 11.72 3.21 10.12
C ALA A 419 11.66 3.17 11.66
N LYS A 420 12.68 2.57 12.30
CA LYS A 420 12.82 2.58 13.76
C LYS A 420 12.93 3.98 14.33
N LEU A 421 13.80 4.82 13.75
CA LEU A 421 14.00 6.21 14.16
C LEU A 421 12.69 6.98 14.16
N ARG A 422 11.91 6.88 13.09
CA ARG A 422 10.62 7.56 12.96
C ARG A 422 9.62 7.10 14.03
N LEU A 423 9.53 5.80 14.30
CA LEU A 423 8.67 5.27 15.38
C LEU A 423 9.11 5.77 16.76
N PHE A 424 10.41 5.88 17.02
CA PHE A 424 10.91 6.46 18.26
C PHE A 424 10.58 7.96 18.40
N LEU A 425 10.70 8.71 17.29
CA LEU A 425 10.30 10.12 17.28
C LEU A 425 8.80 10.31 17.57
N LYS A 426 7.96 9.39 17.10
CA LYS A 426 6.54 9.40 17.43
C LYS A 426 6.28 9.21 18.93
N LEU A 427 7.05 8.34 19.60
CA LEU A 427 6.99 8.19 21.06
C LEU A 427 7.46 9.45 21.80
N VAL A 428 8.59 10.03 21.36
CA VAL A 428 9.13 11.25 21.95
C VAL A 428 8.20 12.43 21.76
N ALA A 429 7.44 12.48 20.66
CA ALA A 429 6.45 13.52 20.41
C ALA A 429 5.40 13.64 21.52
N LEU A 430 5.05 12.51 22.17
CA LEU A 430 4.06 12.44 23.26
C LEU A 430 4.57 12.94 24.62
N LEU A 431 5.89 13.18 24.76
CA LEU A 431 6.51 13.56 26.01
C LEU A 431 6.76 15.08 26.07
N GLU A 432 6.80 15.63 27.31
CA GLU A 432 7.16 17.02 27.58
C GLU A 432 8.36 17.10 28.55
N PRO A 433 9.10 18.23 28.56
CA PRO A 433 10.20 18.42 29.52
C PRO A 433 9.71 18.29 30.95
N GLY A 434 10.36 17.42 31.72
CA GLY A 434 9.97 17.13 33.10
C GLY A 434 9.20 15.81 33.27
N ASP A 435 8.69 15.23 32.19
CA ASP A 435 8.14 13.88 32.22
C ASP A 435 9.23 12.86 32.53
N THR A 436 8.91 11.83 33.29
CA THR A 436 9.81 10.70 33.48
C THR A 436 9.76 9.87 32.20
N ILE A 437 10.81 9.98 31.36
CA ILE A 437 10.90 9.23 30.13
C ILE A 437 11.09 7.75 30.45
N ALA A 438 10.06 6.92 30.17
CA ALA A 438 10.25 5.49 30.15
C ALA A 438 11.19 5.13 28.97
N PRO A 439 12.07 4.12 29.13
CA PRO A 439 12.99 3.73 28.05
C PRO A 439 12.25 3.45 26.74
N LEU A 440 12.87 3.89 25.63
CA LEU A 440 12.39 3.54 24.29
C LEU A 440 12.32 2.02 24.14
N PRO A 441 11.34 1.48 23.41
CA PRO A 441 11.28 0.05 23.17
C PRO A 441 12.47 -0.43 22.33
N ASP A 442 12.84 -1.68 22.51
CA ASP A 442 13.75 -2.36 21.61
C ASP A 442 12.91 -3.08 20.54
N ILE A 443 12.99 -2.63 19.31
CA ILE A 443 12.21 -3.14 18.17
C ILE A 443 13.07 -3.82 17.11
N ASP A 444 14.30 -4.24 17.47
CA ASP A 444 15.21 -4.90 16.55
C ASP A 444 14.68 -6.28 16.08
N PHE A 445 13.81 -6.90 16.85
CA PHE A 445 13.15 -8.15 16.48
C PHE A 445 11.80 -7.92 15.75
N ASN A 446 11.31 -6.69 15.68
CA ASN A 446 10.08 -6.33 14.97
C ASN A 446 10.36 -5.79 13.57
N ILE A 447 11.39 -4.91 13.46
CA ILE A 447 11.78 -4.31 12.19
C ILE A 447 13.16 -4.82 11.84
N ARG A 448 13.23 -5.68 10.84
CA ARG A 448 14.38 -6.49 10.52
C ARG A 448 14.90 -6.24 9.11
N HIS A 449 16.20 -6.39 8.98
CA HIS A 449 16.90 -6.32 7.72
C HIS A 449 17.00 -7.70 7.09
N GLY A 450 16.63 -7.83 5.79
CA GLY A 450 16.74 -9.07 5.04
C GLY A 450 15.95 -9.06 3.74
N ASN A 451 16.21 -10.05 2.90
CA ASN A 451 15.55 -10.21 1.62
C ASN A 451 14.26 -11.04 1.78
N THR A 452 13.12 -10.41 1.65
CA THR A 452 11.79 -11.02 1.73
C THR A 452 11.62 -12.26 0.84
N LEU A 453 12.32 -12.31 -0.27
CA LEU A 453 12.18 -13.36 -1.29
C LEU A 453 13.19 -14.51 -1.14
N VAL A 454 14.20 -14.37 -0.27
CA VAL A 454 15.29 -15.36 -0.12
C VAL A 454 15.29 -15.89 1.31
N GLY A 455 14.99 -17.15 1.49
CA GLY A 455 14.93 -17.82 2.80
C GLY A 455 13.74 -18.73 2.95
N TYR A 456 13.72 -19.52 4.00
CA TYR A 456 12.63 -20.45 4.30
C TYR A 456 11.51 -19.73 5.07
N ALA A 457 10.28 -19.87 4.56
CA ALA A 457 9.12 -19.18 5.13
C ALA A 457 8.22 -20.09 5.97
N THR A 458 8.27 -21.40 5.74
CA THR A 458 7.40 -22.37 6.43
C THR A 458 8.19 -23.43 7.19
N ALA A 459 7.52 -24.12 8.11
CA ALA A 459 8.05 -25.30 8.78
C ALA A 459 8.49 -26.36 7.78
N ASP A 460 7.63 -26.65 6.79
CA ASP A 460 7.87 -27.68 5.78
C ASP A 460 9.08 -27.38 4.90
N GLU A 461 9.26 -26.12 4.46
CA GLU A 461 10.45 -25.69 3.72
C GLU A 461 11.71 -25.87 4.55
N THR A 462 11.66 -25.43 5.81
CA THR A 462 12.77 -25.54 6.75
C THR A 462 13.13 -26.99 7.04
N GLU A 463 12.14 -27.83 7.30
CA GLU A 463 12.33 -29.26 7.54
C GLU A 463 12.91 -30.01 6.33
N LYS A 464 12.36 -29.77 5.14
CA LYS A 464 12.84 -30.35 3.87
C LYS A 464 14.29 -29.96 3.59
N ALA A 465 14.66 -28.70 3.81
CA ALA A 465 16.02 -28.21 3.62
C ALA A 465 17.02 -28.93 4.54
N VAL A 466 16.66 -29.11 5.80
CA VAL A 466 17.51 -29.78 6.80
C VAL A 466 17.60 -31.29 6.52
N LYS A 467 16.49 -31.96 6.21
CA LYS A 467 16.44 -33.41 5.92
C LYS A 467 17.01 -33.75 4.55
N GLY A 468 16.78 -32.95 3.51
CA GLY A 468 17.24 -33.19 2.16
C GLY A 468 18.74 -33.06 1.98
N ALA A 469 19.43 -32.34 2.87
CA ALA A 469 20.88 -32.21 2.84
C ALA A 469 21.63 -33.50 3.26
N THR A 470 20.91 -34.55 3.65
CA THR A 470 21.51 -35.74 4.27
C THR A 470 20.87 -37.03 3.76
N GLN A 471 21.50 -37.59 2.74
CA GLN A 471 21.34 -39.00 2.40
C GLN A 471 22.09 -39.86 3.46
N GLY A 472 21.40 -40.20 4.58
CA GLY A 472 21.95 -41.13 5.56
C GLY A 472 21.38 -40.93 6.97
N ASN A 473 21.08 -42.00 7.66
CA ASN A 473 20.40 -42.19 8.94
C ASN A 473 20.92 -41.45 10.20
N LEU A 474 21.82 -40.47 10.09
CA LEU A 474 22.42 -39.78 11.24
C LEU A 474 21.77 -38.43 11.60
N PHE A 475 20.67 -38.00 10.94
CA PHE A 475 20.16 -36.63 11.04
C PHE A 475 18.64 -36.47 11.28
N SER A 476 17.96 -37.49 11.75
CA SER A 476 16.65 -37.32 12.42
C SER A 476 16.80 -36.37 13.64
N ASP A 477 17.99 -36.28 14.20
CA ASP A 477 18.29 -35.45 15.38
C ASP A 477 18.44 -33.96 15.03
N ALA A 478 18.85 -33.58 13.80
CA ALA A 478 19.14 -32.18 13.44
C ALA A 478 17.84 -31.32 13.33
N TRP A 479 16.77 -31.88 12.81
CA TRP A 479 15.47 -31.18 12.77
C TRP A 479 14.86 -31.07 14.17
N GLU A 480 14.99 -32.11 14.97
CA GLU A 480 14.52 -32.08 16.36
C GLU A 480 15.31 -31.06 17.21
N ASP A 481 16.62 -30.94 17.00
CA ASP A 481 17.43 -29.91 17.66
C ASP A 481 16.98 -28.49 17.28
N ILE A 482 16.72 -28.24 15.97
CA ILE A 482 16.17 -26.97 15.50
C ILE A 482 14.80 -26.71 16.17
N ARG A 483 13.92 -27.69 16.22
CA ARG A 483 12.58 -27.56 16.81
C ARG A 483 12.65 -27.23 18.31
N ILE A 484 13.54 -27.85 19.04
CA ILE A 484 13.77 -27.56 20.47
C ILE A 484 14.26 -26.10 20.63
N ARG A 485 15.19 -25.65 19.80
CA ARG A 485 15.70 -24.27 19.83
C ARG A 485 14.62 -23.26 19.46
N LEU A 486 13.74 -23.57 18.51
CA LEU A 486 12.61 -22.71 18.12
C LEU A 486 11.62 -22.52 19.28
N VAL A 487 11.35 -23.56 20.07
CA VAL A 487 10.53 -23.43 21.29
C VAL A 487 11.23 -22.52 22.32
N ALA A 488 12.56 -22.60 22.44
CA ALA A 488 13.30 -21.68 23.29
C ALA A 488 13.26 -20.24 22.78
N VAL A 489 13.34 -20.02 21.45
CA VAL A 489 13.14 -18.71 20.83
C VAL A 489 11.76 -18.14 21.16
N GLU A 490 10.69 -18.94 21.05
CA GLU A 490 9.33 -18.49 21.40
C GLU A 490 9.27 -18.01 22.86
N GLN A 491 9.81 -18.77 23.79
CA GLN A 491 9.79 -18.41 25.21
C GLN A 491 10.62 -17.14 25.45
N GLN A 492 11.81 -17.04 24.89
CA GLN A 492 12.70 -15.88 25.03
C GLN A 492 12.05 -14.63 24.41
N TYR A 493 11.45 -14.75 23.22
CA TYR A 493 10.77 -13.66 22.53
C TYR A 493 9.57 -13.15 23.32
N ASN A 494 8.70 -14.05 23.80
CA ASN A 494 7.55 -13.69 24.59
C ASN A 494 7.94 -13.00 25.90
N ASN A 495 8.96 -13.50 26.59
CA ASN A 495 9.50 -12.86 27.79
C ASN A 495 10.08 -11.47 27.48
N PHE A 496 10.79 -11.34 26.39
CA PHE A 496 11.36 -10.07 25.92
C PHE A 496 10.26 -9.04 25.66
N GLN A 497 9.18 -9.42 24.97
CA GLN A 497 8.04 -8.54 24.72
C GLN A 497 7.31 -8.13 26.01
N ILE A 498 7.10 -9.09 26.93
CA ILE A 498 6.46 -8.81 28.22
C ILE A 498 7.27 -7.79 29.04
N GLN A 499 8.58 -7.96 29.12
CA GLN A 499 9.45 -7.03 29.85
C GLN A 499 9.36 -5.60 29.33
N GLN A 500 9.23 -5.40 28.01
CA GLN A 500 9.14 -4.08 27.42
C GLN A 500 7.91 -3.26 27.84
N VAL A 501 6.79 -3.94 28.09
CA VAL A 501 5.51 -3.29 28.43
C VAL A 501 5.13 -3.41 29.91
N GLN A 502 5.80 -4.29 30.64
CA GLN A 502 5.69 -4.44 32.10
C GLN A 502 6.98 -3.93 32.78
N HIS A 503 6.98 -3.84 34.08
CA HIS A 503 8.16 -3.54 34.93
C HIS A 503 8.92 -2.25 34.54
N GLY A 504 8.21 -1.21 34.11
CA GLY A 504 8.84 0.07 33.75
C GLY A 504 9.60 0.05 32.41
N GLY A 505 9.45 -1.02 31.62
CA GLY A 505 10.00 -1.11 30.26
C GLY A 505 11.49 -1.40 30.18
N HIS A 506 12.10 -1.87 31.26
CA HIS A 506 13.49 -2.31 31.28
C HIS A 506 13.63 -3.72 30.70
N VAL A 507 14.38 -3.84 29.65
CA VAL A 507 14.80 -5.15 29.09
C VAL A 507 16.20 -5.44 29.54
N SER A 508 16.42 -6.65 30.08
CA SER A 508 17.76 -7.10 30.41
C SER A 508 18.62 -7.24 29.16
N ALA A 509 19.80 -6.63 29.15
CA ALA A 509 20.77 -6.81 28.07
C ALA A 509 21.14 -8.29 27.86
N ALA A 510 21.14 -9.09 28.93
CA ALA A 510 21.38 -10.53 28.88
C ALA A 510 20.27 -11.28 28.13
N ASP A 511 19.00 -10.93 28.33
CA ASP A 511 17.87 -11.58 27.65
C ASP A 511 17.88 -11.24 26.16
N LYS A 512 18.17 -9.99 25.79
CA LYS A 512 18.35 -9.57 24.40
C LYS A 512 19.48 -10.35 23.73
N GLN A 513 20.63 -10.45 24.41
CA GLN A 513 21.80 -11.18 23.89
C GLN A 513 21.50 -12.68 23.74
N ALA A 514 20.80 -13.29 24.70
CA ALA A 514 20.44 -14.70 24.63
C ALA A 514 19.52 -14.98 23.44
N LEU A 515 18.48 -14.18 23.23
CA LEU A 515 17.57 -14.31 22.08
C LEU A 515 18.33 -14.10 20.77
N SER A 516 19.13 -13.03 20.67
CA SER A 516 19.93 -12.71 19.48
C SER A 516 20.92 -13.84 19.15
N ALA A 517 21.60 -14.42 20.14
CA ALA A 517 22.54 -15.52 19.97
C ALA A 517 21.82 -16.79 19.43
N THR A 518 20.67 -17.16 20.03
CA THR A 518 19.90 -18.32 19.60
C THR A 518 19.41 -18.16 18.14
N LEU A 519 18.88 -16.98 17.78
CA LEU A 519 18.46 -16.68 16.41
C LEU A 519 19.65 -16.74 15.44
N SER A 520 20.78 -16.12 15.78
CA SER A 520 21.97 -16.09 14.91
C SER A 520 22.55 -17.49 14.66
N GLU A 521 22.51 -18.39 15.65
CA GLU A 521 22.90 -19.79 15.47
C GLU A 521 21.97 -20.52 14.48
N LEU A 522 20.65 -20.36 14.64
CA LEU A 522 19.67 -20.95 13.73
C LEU A 522 19.79 -20.39 12.32
N GLU A 523 19.90 -19.07 12.17
CA GLU A 523 20.12 -18.40 10.88
C GLU A 523 21.39 -18.92 10.19
N LYS A 524 22.48 -19.08 10.96
CA LYS A 524 23.72 -19.59 10.42
C LYS A 524 23.58 -21.01 9.88
N MET A 525 22.90 -21.88 10.62
CA MET A 525 22.64 -23.25 10.17
C MET A 525 21.83 -23.27 8.88
N LEU A 526 20.73 -22.52 8.84
CA LEU A 526 19.84 -22.48 7.68
C LEU A 526 20.48 -21.80 6.48
N ASN A 527 21.29 -20.77 6.69
CA ASN A 527 22.08 -20.13 5.63
C ASN A 527 23.06 -21.10 4.97
N TYR A 528 23.67 -22.04 5.70
CA TYR A 528 24.52 -23.08 5.12
C TYR A 528 23.72 -24.03 4.21
N HIS A 529 22.52 -24.43 4.63
CA HIS A 529 21.64 -25.27 3.82
C HIS A 529 21.18 -24.53 2.56
N LEU A 530 20.69 -23.32 2.72
CA LEU A 530 20.21 -22.49 1.62
C LEU A 530 21.31 -22.19 0.60
N ALA A 531 22.52 -21.83 1.04
CA ALA A 531 23.67 -21.59 0.15
C ALA A 531 23.99 -22.80 -0.72
N ARG A 532 23.93 -24.02 -0.17
CA ARG A 532 24.11 -25.26 -0.94
C ARG A 532 23.04 -25.48 -1.99
N GLU A 533 21.77 -25.15 -1.71
CA GLU A 533 20.69 -25.16 -2.71
C GLU A 533 20.95 -24.16 -3.84
N TYR A 534 21.66 -23.06 -3.55
CA TYR A 534 22.12 -22.08 -4.53
C TYR A 534 23.40 -22.52 -5.27
N GLY A 535 23.94 -23.73 -4.96
CA GLY A 535 25.16 -24.27 -5.59
C GLY A 535 26.46 -23.65 -5.06
N VAL A 536 26.41 -22.97 -3.92
CA VAL A 536 27.57 -22.33 -3.31
C VAL A 536 28.42 -23.37 -2.58
N ASN A 537 29.74 -23.31 -2.76
CA ASN A 537 30.64 -24.15 -2.00
C ASN A 537 30.84 -23.61 -0.57
N THR A 538 30.04 -24.10 0.36
CA THR A 538 30.03 -23.64 1.76
C THR A 538 31.29 -24.05 2.55
N THR A 539 32.17 -24.91 2.01
CA THR A 539 33.49 -25.22 2.64
C THR A 539 34.46 -24.06 2.46
N LYS A 540 34.25 -23.18 1.49
CA LYS A 540 35.04 -21.97 1.26
C LYS A 540 34.33 -20.78 1.91
N ALA A 541 34.81 -20.34 3.07
CA ALA A 541 34.21 -19.24 3.83
C ALA A 541 33.99 -17.99 2.96
N LYS A 542 34.94 -17.63 2.09
CA LYS A 542 34.82 -16.46 1.21
C LYS A 542 33.64 -16.56 0.25
N ASP A 543 33.39 -17.73 -0.37
CA ASP A 543 32.29 -17.91 -1.32
C ASP A 543 30.94 -17.83 -0.60
N PHE A 544 30.88 -18.42 0.60
CA PHE A 544 29.69 -18.34 1.46
C PHE A 544 29.39 -16.89 1.92
N ASP A 545 30.41 -16.15 2.37
CA ASP A 545 30.26 -14.76 2.83
C ASP A 545 29.84 -13.84 1.69
N VAL A 546 30.38 -14.02 0.48
CA VAL A 546 29.96 -13.27 -0.71
C VAL A 546 28.50 -13.55 -1.03
N TRP A 547 28.09 -14.83 -1.04
CA TRP A 547 26.70 -15.20 -1.29
C TRP A 547 25.76 -14.62 -0.21
N LYS A 548 26.09 -14.81 1.07
CA LYS A 548 25.30 -14.29 2.18
C LYS A 548 25.11 -12.78 2.09
N SER A 549 26.20 -12.06 1.80
CA SER A 549 26.16 -10.59 1.68
C SER A 549 25.33 -10.11 0.49
N SER A 550 25.32 -10.83 -0.63
CA SER A 550 24.56 -10.45 -1.82
C SER A 550 23.09 -10.84 -1.75
N HIS A 551 22.75 -12.01 -1.21
CA HIS A 551 21.39 -12.54 -1.14
C HIS A 551 20.64 -12.11 0.10
N GLN A 552 21.32 -11.75 1.18
CA GLN A 552 20.79 -11.27 2.45
C GLN A 552 19.60 -12.13 2.94
N PRO A 553 19.78 -13.46 3.10
CA PRO A 553 18.68 -14.36 3.36
C PRO A 553 17.94 -14.01 4.65
N PHE A 554 16.61 -14.14 4.61
CA PHE A 554 15.70 -13.91 5.71
C PHE A 554 14.81 -15.15 5.90
N HIS A 555 14.95 -15.83 7.02
CA HIS A 555 14.18 -17.05 7.29
C HIS A 555 12.92 -16.73 8.09
N TRP A 556 11.84 -16.39 7.41
CA TRP A 556 10.57 -15.98 8.00
C TRP A 556 10.11 -16.89 9.14
N TYR A 557 10.22 -18.22 8.96
CA TYR A 557 9.82 -19.20 9.96
C TYR A 557 10.63 -19.14 11.25
N VAL A 558 11.90 -18.72 11.19
CA VAL A 558 12.79 -18.58 12.36
C VAL A 558 12.75 -17.16 12.91
N ASP A 559 12.85 -16.19 12.03
CA ASP A 559 12.99 -14.78 12.38
C ASP A 559 11.74 -14.20 13.06
N PHE A 560 10.56 -14.71 12.69
CA PHE A 560 9.26 -14.40 13.30
C PHE A 560 8.56 -15.67 13.81
N TYR A 561 9.33 -16.60 14.40
CA TYR A 561 8.83 -17.93 14.79
C TYR A 561 7.50 -17.92 15.52
N PRO A 562 7.26 -17.09 16.58
CA PRO A 562 6.00 -17.13 17.32
C PRO A 562 4.77 -16.83 16.45
N LEU A 563 4.90 -15.93 15.46
CA LEU A 563 3.83 -15.55 14.54
C LEU A 563 3.66 -16.60 13.43
N MET A 564 4.77 -17.02 12.83
CA MET A 564 4.76 -18.00 11.74
C MET A 564 4.29 -19.38 12.22
N ALA A 565 4.66 -19.80 13.43
CA ALA A 565 4.15 -21.01 14.05
C ALA A 565 2.64 -20.93 14.39
N ALA A 566 2.11 -19.72 14.58
CA ALA A 566 0.68 -19.46 14.76
C ALA A 566 -0.09 -19.31 13.45
N GLY A 567 0.56 -19.53 12.30
CA GLY A 567 -0.04 -19.52 10.97
C GLY A 567 0.28 -18.26 10.13
N GLY A 568 1.01 -17.29 10.66
CA GLY A 568 1.40 -16.07 9.94
C GLY A 568 0.79 -14.78 10.52
N PHE A 569 0.76 -13.74 9.70
CA PHE A 569 0.32 -12.40 10.10
C PHE A 569 -1.18 -12.17 9.86
N ASP A 570 -1.80 -11.32 10.68
CA ASP A 570 -3.22 -10.98 10.60
C ASP A 570 -3.52 -9.95 9.51
N ALA A 571 -2.61 -9.03 9.28
CA ALA A 571 -2.72 -8.00 8.24
C ALA A 571 -1.35 -7.79 7.59
N VAL A 572 -1.29 -7.81 6.26
CA VAL A 572 -0.06 -7.51 5.51
C VAL A 572 -0.32 -6.32 4.61
N VAL A 573 0.48 -5.27 4.75
CA VAL A 573 0.36 -4.04 3.97
C VAL A 573 1.70 -3.67 3.35
N GLY A 574 1.71 -3.05 2.16
CA GLY A 574 2.99 -2.66 1.59
C GLY A 574 2.94 -2.08 0.18
N ASN A 575 4.09 -1.58 -0.23
CA ASN A 575 4.38 -1.14 -1.58
C ASN A 575 5.61 -1.91 -2.09
N PRO A 576 5.44 -3.12 -2.65
CA PRO A 576 6.56 -3.96 -3.09
C PRO A 576 7.32 -3.31 -4.26
N PRO A 577 8.61 -3.63 -4.47
CA PRO A 577 9.46 -2.97 -5.45
C PRO A 577 9.02 -3.23 -6.91
N TYR A 578 8.87 -2.18 -7.73
CA TYR A 578 8.51 -2.25 -9.16
C TYR A 578 9.77 -2.40 -10.03
N VAL A 579 10.51 -3.46 -9.80
CA VAL A 579 11.79 -3.74 -10.46
C VAL A 579 11.72 -5.01 -11.28
N GLU A 580 12.12 -4.93 -12.55
CA GLU A 580 12.30 -6.11 -13.40
C GLU A 580 13.41 -7.01 -12.83
N TYR A 581 13.11 -8.29 -12.64
CA TYR A 581 14.06 -9.25 -12.09
C TYR A 581 15.37 -9.35 -12.88
N SER A 582 15.31 -9.15 -14.20
CA SER A 582 16.48 -9.09 -15.08
C SER A 582 17.52 -8.04 -14.67
N LYS A 583 17.13 -7.00 -13.93
CA LYS A 583 18.02 -5.92 -13.46
C LYS A 583 18.76 -6.27 -12.16
N VAL A 584 18.23 -7.22 -11.40
CA VAL A 584 18.77 -7.57 -10.07
C VAL A 584 19.25 -9.02 -9.95
N ARG A 585 18.95 -9.89 -10.92
CA ARG A 585 19.33 -11.31 -10.91
C ARG A 585 20.84 -11.55 -10.84
N ASP A 586 21.65 -10.58 -11.25
CA ASP A 586 23.10 -10.64 -11.16
C ASP A 586 23.60 -10.20 -9.77
N LEU A 587 22.78 -9.55 -8.96
CA LEU A 587 23.05 -9.20 -7.57
C LEU A 587 22.66 -10.34 -6.64
N TYR A 588 21.44 -10.85 -6.79
CA TYR A 588 20.93 -12.02 -6.06
C TYR A 588 19.93 -12.80 -6.91
N GLN A 589 19.88 -14.09 -6.67
CA GLN A 589 18.91 -14.98 -7.31
C GLN A 589 17.73 -15.28 -6.38
N VAL A 590 16.56 -15.48 -6.98
CA VAL A 590 15.34 -15.92 -6.28
C VAL A 590 15.01 -17.33 -6.73
N LYS A 591 14.69 -18.21 -5.78
CA LYS A 591 14.30 -19.61 -6.03
C LYS A 591 13.03 -19.95 -5.27
N GLY A 592 12.33 -21.01 -5.70
CA GLY A 592 11.11 -21.50 -5.04
C GLY A 592 9.89 -20.58 -5.24
N ILE A 593 9.89 -19.77 -6.31
CA ILE A 593 8.77 -18.91 -6.72
C ILE A 593 8.23 -19.44 -8.04
N GLU A 594 6.93 -19.70 -8.10
CA GLU A 594 6.26 -20.24 -9.30
C GLU A 594 6.02 -19.16 -10.36
N THR A 595 5.88 -17.91 -9.91
CA THR A 595 5.60 -16.75 -10.78
C THR A 595 6.85 -16.10 -11.37
N LEU A 596 8.01 -16.77 -11.38
CA LEU A 596 9.28 -16.23 -11.91
C LEU A 596 9.16 -15.72 -13.36
N ASP A 597 8.31 -16.34 -14.17
CA ASP A 597 8.08 -15.94 -15.56
C ASP A 597 7.47 -14.53 -15.68
N SER A 598 6.83 -14.02 -14.62
CA SER A 598 6.30 -12.65 -14.58
C SER A 598 7.39 -11.58 -14.66
N GLY A 599 8.63 -11.96 -14.36
CA GLY A 599 9.80 -11.12 -14.52
C GLY A 599 9.88 -9.87 -13.66
N ASN A 600 9.05 -9.73 -12.60
CA ASN A 600 9.04 -8.53 -11.76
C ASN A 600 8.91 -8.86 -10.27
N LEU A 601 9.67 -8.15 -9.43
CA LEU A 601 9.77 -8.46 -8.01
C LEU A 601 8.44 -8.31 -7.25
N TYR A 602 7.58 -7.35 -7.60
CA TYR A 602 6.28 -7.21 -6.94
C TYR A 602 5.41 -8.45 -7.10
N CYS A 603 5.53 -9.17 -8.22
CA CYS A 603 4.81 -10.43 -8.45
C CYS A 603 5.25 -11.51 -7.46
N TYR A 604 6.55 -11.61 -7.23
CA TYR A 604 7.13 -12.56 -6.28
C TYR A 604 6.75 -12.24 -4.83
N CYS A 605 6.68 -10.94 -4.50
CA CYS A 605 6.20 -10.50 -3.19
C CYS A 605 4.72 -10.87 -2.97
N ILE A 606 3.86 -10.75 -3.99
CA ILE A 606 2.45 -11.18 -3.89
C ILE A 606 2.36 -12.68 -3.66
N GLU A 607 3.12 -13.50 -4.41
CA GLU A 607 3.15 -14.94 -4.20
C GLU A 607 3.63 -15.28 -2.78
N ARG A 608 4.62 -14.56 -2.26
CA ARG A 608 5.12 -14.75 -0.90
C ARG A 608 4.03 -14.55 0.17
N LEU A 609 2.97 -13.78 -0.10
CA LEU A 609 1.85 -13.62 0.84
C LEU A 609 1.15 -14.94 1.16
N SER A 610 1.17 -15.93 0.25
CA SER A 610 0.55 -17.24 0.48
C SER A 610 1.07 -17.98 1.72
N VAL A 611 2.27 -17.64 2.14
CA VAL A 611 2.91 -18.23 3.32
C VAL A 611 3.08 -17.25 4.48
N LEU A 612 2.94 -15.93 4.24
CA LEU A 612 3.03 -14.92 5.29
C LEU A 612 1.68 -14.59 5.92
N CYS A 613 0.60 -14.69 5.15
CA CYS A 613 -0.76 -14.43 5.62
C CYS A 613 -1.37 -15.67 6.25
N ARG A 614 -1.95 -15.52 7.42
CA ARG A 614 -2.72 -16.59 8.06
C ARG A 614 -4.13 -16.71 7.46
N ASP A 615 -4.81 -17.81 7.75
CA ASP A 615 -6.23 -17.95 7.42
C ASP A 615 -7.05 -16.84 8.08
N PHE A 616 -8.04 -16.33 7.34
CA PHE A 616 -8.93 -15.23 7.76
C PHE A 616 -8.24 -13.87 7.97
N SER A 617 -7.05 -13.69 7.39
CA SER A 617 -6.32 -12.43 7.39
C SER A 617 -6.67 -11.56 6.18
N TYR A 618 -6.12 -10.35 6.17
CA TYR A 618 -6.24 -9.42 5.03
C TYR A 618 -4.87 -8.96 4.55
N SER A 619 -4.75 -8.73 3.24
CA SER A 619 -3.58 -8.06 2.67
C SER A 619 -3.98 -6.85 1.84
N GLY A 620 -3.15 -5.80 1.88
CA GLY A 620 -3.35 -4.56 1.14
C GLY A 620 -2.06 -4.10 0.48
N LEU A 621 -2.00 -4.13 -0.85
CA LEU A 621 -0.80 -3.77 -1.60
C LEU A 621 -1.11 -2.74 -2.68
N ILE A 622 -0.11 -1.91 -3.02
CA ILE A 622 -0.16 -1.08 -4.21
C ILE A 622 0.90 -1.55 -5.20
N VAL A 623 0.46 -1.87 -6.43
CA VAL A 623 1.28 -2.55 -7.44
C VAL A 623 1.02 -1.98 -8.85
N PRO A 624 1.89 -2.23 -9.84
CA PRO A 624 1.63 -1.87 -11.23
C PRO A 624 0.36 -2.52 -11.79
N ILE A 625 -0.44 -1.76 -12.54
CA ILE A 625 -1.69 -2.22 -13.16
C ILE A 625 -1.51 -3.43 -14.11
N ALA A 626 -0.29 -3.66 -14.55
CA ALA A 626 0.09 -4.78 -15.41
C ALA A 626 -0.30 -6.15 -14.82
N ILE A 627 -0.41 -6.28 -13.51
CA ILE A 627 -0.86 -7.51 -12.84
C ILE A 627 -2.19 -8.03 -13.41
N GLY A 628 -3.13 -7.13 -13.69
CA GLY A 628 -4.48 -7.49 -14.16
C GLY A 628 -4.60 -7.75 -15.67
N SER A 629 -3.58 -7.46 -16.49
CA SER A 629 -3.81 -7.37 -17.94
C SER A 629 -2.73 -7.95 -18.84
N VAL A 630 -1.50 -8.18 -18.32
CA VAL A 630 -0.39 -8.67 -19.13
C VAL A 630 -0.34 -10.21 -19.11
N SER A 631 0.01 -10.84 -20.24
CA SER A 631 0.12 -12.31 -20.36
C SER A 631 1.15 -12.92 -19.40
N ASP A 632 2.26 -12.22 -19.19
CA ASP A 632 3.36 -12.70 -18.35
C ASP A 632 2.95 -12.81 -16.86
N THR A 633 1.81 -12.18 -16.48
CA THR A 633 1.25 -12.30 -15.13
C THR A 633 0.11 -13.34 -15.00
N ASN A 634 -0.11 -14.21 -15.98
CA ASN A 634 -1.16 -15.23 -15.94
C ASN A 634 -1.03 -16.15 -14.72
N LYS A 635 0.16 -16.70 -14.47
CA LYS A 635 0.42 -17.55 -13.30
C LYS A 635 0.16 -16.81 -11.99
N LEU A 636 0.51 -15.53 -11.93
CA LEU A 636 0.22 -14.72 -10.75
C LEU A 636 -1.29 -14.51 -10.55
N ARG A 637 -2.06 -14.32 -11.62
CA ARG A 637 -3.54 -14.24 -11.50
C ARG A 637 -4.16 -15.55 -11.04
N GLU A 638 -3.63 -16.69 -11.48
CA GLU A 638 -4.00 -18.01 -10.93
C GLU A 638 -3.70 -18.09 -9.44
N ALA A 639 -2.46 -17.78 -9.05
CA ALA A 639 -2.06 -17.76 -7.64
C ALA A 639 -2.93 -16.83 -6.80
N CYS A 640 -3.27 -15.64 -7.28
CA CYS A 640 -4.20 -14.73 -6.60
C CYS A 640 -5.61 -15.33 -6.46
N SER A 641 -6.09 -16.08 -7.46
CA SER A 641 -7.40 -16.74 -7.41
C SER A 641 -7.47 -17.86 -6.37
N ASP A 642 -6.33 -18.49 -6.08
CA ASP A 642 -6.23 -19.51 -5.04
C ASP A 642 -5.96 -18.91 -3.66
N LEU A 643 -5.26 -17.77 -3.63
CA LEU A 643 -4.87 -17.05 -2.40
C LEU A 643 -6.04 -16.29 -1.77
N TYR A 644 -6.89 -15.66 -2.59
CA TYR A 644 -7.92 -14.73 -2.11
C TYR A 644 -9.32 -15.32 -2.19
N GLY A 645 -10.01 -15.38 -1.06
CA GLY A 645 -11.44 -15.64 -1.02
C GLY A 645 -12.27 -14.46 -1.53
N SER A 646 -11.83 -13.23 -1.25
CA SER A 646 -12.39 -12.01 -1.82
C SER A 646 -11.28 -11.03 -2.17
N LEU A 647 -11.48 -10.24 -3.25
CA LEU A 647 -10.48 -9.29 -3.75
C LEU A 647 -11.15 -7.99 -4.18
N TRP A 648 -10.62 -6.86 -3.71
CA TRP A 648 -11.03 -5.50 -4.09
C TRP A 648 -9.89 -4.80 -4.81
N ASN A 649 -10.12 -4.43 -6.08
CA ASN A 649 -9.14 -3.80 -6.95
C ASN A 649 -9.53 -2.37 -7.26
N SER A 650 -8.65 -1.40 -6.98
CA SER A 650 -8.83 0.00 -7.38
C SER A 650 -7.71 0.44 -8.32
N HIS A 651 -8.05 1.01 -9.47
CA HIS A 651 -7.14 1.25 -10.58
C HIS A 651 -6.93 2.73 -10.85
N PHE A 652 -5.66 3.18 -10.96
CA PHE A 652 -5.30 4.60 -11.06
C PHE A 652 -4.40 4.90 -12.25
N ALA A 653 -4.75 5.96 -12.97
CA ALA A 653 -4.01 6.51 -14.09
C ALA A 653 -2.76 7.31 -13.63
N ILE A 654 -1.95 7.70 -14.63
CA ILE A 654 -0.83 8.63 -14.43
C ILE A 654 -1.11 10.01 -15.04
N ARG A 655 -2.21 10.17 -15.74
CA ARG A 655 -2.63 11.44 -16.39
C ARG A 655 -4.14 11.61 -16.27
N PRO A 656 -4.61 12.84 -16.07
CA PRO A 656 -3.88 14.10 -15.91
C PRO A 656 -2.95 14.15 -14.70
N THR A 657 -3.28 13.43 -13.60
CA THR A 657 -2.51 13.40 -12.35
C THR A 657 -2.14 11.97 -11.96
N LYS A 658 -1.10 11.80 -11.17
CA LYS A 658 -0.55 10.51 -10.73
C LYS A 658 -0.52 10.38 -9.21
N LEU A 659 -0.58 9.15 -8.69
CA LEU A 659 -0.55 8.89 -7.25
C LEU A 659 0.80 9.24 -6.60
N PHE A 660 1.91 8.89 -7.27
CA PHE A 660 3.28 9.12 -6.79
C PHE A 660 3.99 10.19 -7.60
N ASP A 661 4.71 11.07 -6.93
CA ASP A 661 5.60 12.03 -7.60
C ASP A 661 6.81 11.29 -8.18
N GLY A 662 7.17 11.59 -9.43
CA GLY A 662 8.32 10.97 -10.10
C GLY A 662 8.09 9.58 -10.68
N VAL A 663 6.94 8.94 -10.44
CA VAL A 663 6.60 7.60 -10.96
C VAL A 663 5.72 7.69 -12.20
N GLU A 664 6.15 7.07 -13.29
CA GLU A 664 5.38 6.97 -14.55
C GLU A 664 4.73 5.57 -14.68
N GLN A 665 4.19 5.05 -13.57
CA GLN A 665 3.50 3.76 -13.52
C GLN A 665 2.01 3.96 -13.20
N ARG A 666 1.17 3.25 -13.95
CA ARG A 666 -0.25 3.06 -13.64
C ARG A 666 -0.35 2.02 -12.54
N LEU A 667 -1.21 2.25 -11.58
CA LEU A 667 -1.21 1.47 -10.34
C LEU A 667 -2.58 0.85 -10.05
N THR A 668 -2.53 -0.26 -9.35
CA THR A 668 -3.68 -0.94 -8.76
C THR A 668 -3.44 -1.09 -7.27
N ILE A 669 -4.41 -0.71 -6.46
CA ILE A 669 -4.48 -1.10 -5.06
C ILE A 669 -5.26 -2.40 -4.98
N LEU A 670 -4.65 -3.40 -4.36
CA LEU A 670 -5.24 -4.71 -4.08
C LEU A 670 -5.56 -4.79 -2.59
N ILE A 671 -6.80 -5.04 -2.22
CA ILE A 671 -7.18 -5.46 -0.88
C ILE A 671 -7.70 -6.89 -1.01
N GLY A 672 -7.08 -7.83 -0.32
CA GLY A 672 -7.42 -9.25 -0.41
C GLY A 672 -7.76 -9.84 0.94
N TYR A 673 -8.81 -10.65 1.00
CA TYR A 673 -9.17 -11.48 2.15
C TYR A 673 -8.66 -12.92 1.92
N HIS A 674 -7.90 -13.42 2.89
CA HIS A 674 -7.32 -14.77 2.88
C HIS A 674 -8.22 -15.73 3.66
N GLY A 675 -9.19 -16.34 2.99
CA GLY A 675 -10.11 -17.29 3.62
C GLY A 675 -11.07 -17.87 2.60
N SER A 676 -11.83 -18.88 2.99
CA SER A 676 -12.89 -19.40 2.12
C SER A 676 -14.02 -18.36 2.04
N SER A 677 -14.35 -17.95 0.84
CA SER A 677 -15.52 -17.14 0.53
C SER A 677 -16.08 -17.56 -0.84
N ASP A 678 -17.15 -16.92 -1.27
CA ASP A 678 -17.79 -17.14 -2.56
C ASP A 678 -16.93 -16.75 -3.78
N GLY A 679 -15.67 -16.38 -3.54
CA GLY A 679 -14.75 -15.90 -4.57
C GLY A 679 -15.19 -14.57 -5.17
N ALA A 680 -15.80 -13.71 -4.37
CA ALA A 680 -16.30 -12.42 -4.82
C ALA A 680 -15.15 -11.47 -5.16
N TRP A 681 -15.16 -10.96 -6.38
CA TRP A 681 -14.19 -9.99 -6.86
C TRP A 681 -14.87 -8.67 -7.12
N HIS A 682 -14.24 -7.61 -6.64
CA HIS A 682 -14.73 -6.25 -6.75
C HIS A 682 -13.70 -5.39 -7.47
N THR A 683 -14.15 -4.52 -8.35
CA THR A 683 -13.25 -3.70 -9.17
C THR A 683 -13.78 -2.29 -9.31
N SER A 684 -12.88 -1.32 -9.45
CA SER A 684 -13.21 0.04 -9.83
C SER A 684 -12.92 0.28 -11.31
N LYS A 685 -13.46 1.36 -11.87
CA LYS A 685 -13.00 1.85 -13.18
C LYS A 685 -11.52 2.25 -13.13
N TYR A 686 -10.91 2.44 -14.31
CA TYR A 686 -9.61 3.07 -14.44
C TYR A 686 -9.75 4.57 -14.17
N HIS A 687 -9.34 5.02 -12.97
CA HIS A 687 -9.52 6.40 -12.52
C HIS A 687 -8.50 7.33 -13.19
N GLN A 688 -9.00 8.23 -14.03
CA GLN A 688 -8.32 9.43 -14.50
C GLN A 688 -8.86 10.63 -13.68
N TRP A 689 -7.99 11.50 -13.19
CA TRP A 689 -8.36 12.53 -12.21
C TRP A 689 -7.43 13.75 -12.25
N PHE A 690 -7.95 14.93 -11.89
CA PHE A 690 -7.19 16.15 -11.75
C PHE A 690 -6.64 16.34 -10.33
N SER A 691 -5.61 17.18 -10.17
CA SER A 691 -4.96 17.43 -8.85
C SER A 691 -5.93 17.85 -7.75
N ASP A 692 -6.92 18.67 -8.11
CA ASP A 692 -7.91 19.22 -7.18
C ASP A 692 -8.89 18.16 -6.64
N GLU A 693 -8.95 17.00 -7.28
CA GLU A 693 -9.78 15.85 -6.88
C GLU A 693 -9.10 14.96 -5.85
N ARG A 694 -7.79 15.17 -5.57
CA ARG A 694 -7.02 14.28 -4.69
C ARG A 694 -7.57 14.17 -3.27
N PRO A 695 -8.05 15.24 -2.62
CA PRO A 695 -8.58 15.14 -1.26
C PRO A 695 -9.73 14.15 -1.13
N ASP A 696 -10.55 14.02 -2.18
CA ASP A 696 -11.73 13.15 -2.19
C ASP A 696 -11.53 11.85 -3.00
N LEU A 697 -10.31 11.61 -3.52
CA LEU A 697 -10.06 10.52 -4.47
C LEU A 697 -10.46 9.15 -3.92
N PHE A 698 -10.07 8.84 -2.68
CA PHE A 698 -10.35 7.55 -2.06
C PHE A 698 -11.74 7.47 -1.43
N SER A 699 -12.29 8.58 -0.94
CA SER A 699 -13.62 8.61 -0.32
C SER A 699 -14.75 8.46 -1.33
N ARG A 700 -14.52 8.75 -2.62
CA ARG A 700 -15.50 8.61 -3.70
C ARG A 700 -15.31 7.39 -4.60
N LEU A 701 -14.44 6.45 -4.21
CA LEU A 701 -14.26 5.21 -4.97
C LEU A 701 -15.54 4.39 -5.01
N MET A 702 -15.92 3.94 -6.20
CA MET A 702 -17.05 3.04 -6.43
C MET A 702 -16.53 1.70 -6.92
N LEU A 703 -16.89 0.64 -6.22
CA LEU A 703 -16.54 -0.73 -6.55
C LEU A 703 -17.77 -1.47 -7.06
N VAL A 704 -17.57 -2.32 -8.04
CA VAL A 704 -18.59 -3.19 -8.62
C VAL A 704 -18.20 -4.64 -8.40
N SER A 705 -19.15 -5.45 -7.95
CA SER A 705 -18.96 -6.89 -7.80
C SER A 705 -18.97 -7.56 -9.16
N MET A 706 -17.95 -8.37 -9.42
CA MET A 706 -17.83 -9.16 -10.64
C MET A 706 -18.38 -10.55 -10.44
N PRO A 707 -19.10 -11.12 -11.43
CA PRO A 707 -19.55 -12.51 -11.34
C PRO A 707 -18.34 -13.47 -11.28
N PRO A 708 -18.46 -14.60 -10.56
CA PRO A 708 -17.35 -15.56 -10.35
C PRO A 708 -16.84 -16.26 -11.63
N ARG A 709 -17.43 -15.98 -12.79
CA ARG A 709 -17.18 -16.68 -14.07
C ARG A 709 -15.95 -16.21 -14.85
N LEU A 710 -15.08 -15.37 -14.27
CA LEU A 710 -13.81 -15.06 -14.92
C LEU A 710 -12.89 -16.27 -14.82
N SER A 711 -12.32 -16.69 -15.97
CA SER A 711 -11.21 -17.64 -15.96
C SER A 711 -10.10 -17.08 -15.05
N LYS A 712 -9.48 -17.93 -14.23
CA LYS A 712 -8.35 -17.56 -13.36
C LYS A 712 -7.24 -16.80 -14.11
N GLN A 713 -7.05 -17.08 -15.39
CA GLN A 713 -6.04 -16.45 -16.25
C GLN A 713 -6.54 -15.20 -17.00
N SER A 714 -7.85 -14.96 -17.03
CA SER A 714 -8.42 -13.83 -17.76
C SER A 714 -7.90 -12.48 -17.22
N PRO A 715 -7.75 -11.47 -18.08
CA PRO A 715 -7.49 -10.11 -17.62
C PRO A 715 -8.57 -9.65 -16.63
N TRP A 716 -8.15 -8.97 -15.58
CA TRP A 716 -9.05 -8.39 -14.59
C TRP A 716 -9.72 -7.15 -15.14
N PRO A 717 -11.06 -7.11 -15.24
CA PRO A 717 -11.76 -5.93 -15.71
C PRO A 717 -11.59 -4.73 -14.77
N LYS A 718 -11.43 -3.55 -15.35
CA LYS A 718 -11.38 -2.26 -14.66
C LYS A 718 -12.65 -1.49 -14.98
N ILE A 719 -13.73 -1.83 -14.29
CA ILE A 719 -15.08 -1.28 -14.51
C ILE A 719 -15.64 -0.73 -13.19
N GLY A 720 -16.41 0.34 -13.27
CA GLY A 720 -16.94 1.05 -12.09
C GLY A 720 -18.46 1.16 -12.05
N SER A 721 -19.17 0.50 -12.97
CA SER A 721 -20.63 0.56 -13.03
C SER A 721 -21.27 -0.73 -13.56
N LEU A 722 -22.54 -0.94 -13.23
CA LEU A 722 -23.30 -2.08 -13.76
C LEU A 722 -23.55 -1.96 -15.28
N VAL A 723 -23.55 -0.75 -15.83
CA VAL A 723 -23.61 -0.52 -17.28
C VAL A 723 -22.42 -1.15 -17.97
N GLU A 724 -21.21 -0.89 -17.46
CA GLU A 724 -19.98 -1.49 -17.97
C GLU A 724 -19.99 -3.03 -17.86
N ALA A 725 -20.51 -3.56 -16.76
CA ALA A 725 -20.63 -5.01 -16.58
C ALA A 725 -21.55 -5.62 -17.64
N ARG A 726 -22.69 -4.99 -17.94
CA ARG A 726 -23.62 -5.45 -19.01
C ARG A 726 -22.99 -5.39 -20.40
N ILE A 727 -22.28 -4.31 -20.73
CA ILE A 727 -21.55 -4.19 -21.99
C ILE A 727 -20.53 -5.34 -22.12
N LEU A 728 -19.72 -5.54 -21.08
CA LEU A 728 -18.71 -6.59 -21.07
C LEU A 728 -19.33 -7.99 -21.23
N GLU A 729 -20.48 -8.25 -20.62
CA GLU A 729 -21.21 -9.49 -20.76
C GLU A 729 -21.71 -9.72 -22.20
N LYS A 730 -22.21 -8.66 -22.86
CA LYS A 730 -22.63 -8.72 -24.26
C LYS A 730 -21.47 -9.02 -25.19
N LEU A 731 -20.33 -8.33 -25.02
CA LEU A 731 -19.13 -8.59 -25.81
C LEU A 731 -18.63 -10.04 -25.64
N ARG A 732 -18.68 -10.60 -24.43
CA ARG A 732 -18.22 -11.97 -24.13
C ARG A 732 -19.08 -13.08 -24.72
N ARG A 733 -20.21 -12.78 -25.35
CA ARG A 733 -20.98 -13.75 -26.12
C ARG A 733 -20.25 -14.21 -27.39
N PHE A 734 -19.26 -13.42 -27.85
CA PHE A 734 -18.47 -13.70 -29.03
C PHE A 734 -17.10 -14.27 -28.62
N GLU A 735 -16.75 -15.45 -29.14
CA GLU A 735 -15.52 -16.17 -28.73
C GLU A 735 -14.26 -15.70 -29.46
N ALA A 736 -14.38 -15.21 -30.69
CA ALA A 736 -13.24 -14.92 -31.57
C ALA A 736 -13.29 -13.51 -32.15
N SER A 737 -12.12 -12.86 -32.16
CA SER A 737 -11.95 -11.63 -32.94
C SER A 737 -11.86 -11.94 -34.43
N PRO A 738 -12.69 -11.32 -35.28
CA PRO A 738 -12.56 -11.45 -36.73
C PRO A 738 -11.21 -10.94 -37.22
N ALA A 739 -10.52 -10.09 -36.46
CA ALA A 739 -9.18 -9.60 -36.80
C ALA A 739 -8.17 -10.73 -37.08
N GLN A 740 -8.31 -11.90 -36.47
CA GLN A 740 -7.46 -13.07 -36.79
C GLN A 740 -7.55 -13.52 -38.25
N LEU A 741 -8.73 -13.42 -38.85
CA LEU A 741 -8.99 -13.80 -40.23
C LEU A 741 -8.82 -12.64 -41.22
N LEU A 742 -8.92 -11.42 -40.72
CA LEU A 742 -8.90 -10.21 -41.53
C LEU A 742 -7.49 -9.62 -41.70
N LEU A 743 -6.53 -9.96 -40.83
CA LEU A 743 -5.17 -9.48 -40.86
C LEU A 743 -4.24 -10.45 -41.63
N THR A 744 -3.22 -9.88 -42.24
CA THR A 744 -2.15 -10.60 -42.95
C THR A 744 -0.81 -9.94 -42.68
N ASP A 745 0.29 -10.61 -43.03
CA ASP A 745 1.63 -10.08 -42.79
C ASP A 745 2.02 -9.00 -43.79
N ALA A 746 1.47 -9.04 -45.02
CA ALA A 746 1.74 -8.05 -46.05
C ALA A 746 0.57 -7.89 -47.02
N SER A 747 0.19 -6.65 -47.30
CA SER A 747 -0.78 -6.27 -48.35
C SER A 747 -0.68 -4.76 -48.68
N LYS A 748 -1.42 -4.32 -49.70
CA LYS A 748 -1.59 -2.90 -49.96
C LYS A 748 -2.60 -2.19 -49.02
N TRP A 749 -3.35 -2.96 -48.23
CA TRP A 749 -4.38 -2.48 -47.35
C TRP A 749 -3.80 -2.27 -45.94
N VAL A 750 -2.98 -1.23 -45.80
CA VAL A 750 -2.26 -0.90 -44.55
C VAL A 750 -3.10 0.02 -43.66
N MET A 751 -3.02 -0.18 -42.35
CA MET A 751 -3.54 0.72 -41.33
C MET A 751 -2.44 1.09 -40.34
N TYR A 752 -2.45 2.35 -39.89
CA TYR A 752 -1.45 2.94 -39.02
C TYR A 752 -2.09 3.39 -37.69
N PHE A 753 -1.42 3.09 -36.57
CA PHE A 753 -1.90 3.52 -35.26
C PHE A 753 -0.75 3.84 -34.31
N HIS A 754 -1.03 4.70 -33.32
CA HIS A 754 -0.08 5.00 -32.27
C HIS A 754 -0.01 3.84 -31.27
N ARG A 755 1.21 3.38 -30.96
CA ARG A 755 1.46 2.36 -29.94
C ARG A 755 0.98 2.79 -28.56
N THR A 756 1.12 4.08 -28.21
CA THR A 756 0.68 4.59 -26.90
C THR A 756 -0.50 5.53 -27.14
N PRO A 757 -1.73 5.04 -27.03
CA PRO A 757 -2.90 5.90 -27.17
C PRO A 757 -2.93 6.89 -26.00
N GLY A 758 -3.28 8.13 -26.30
CA GLY A 758 -3.57 9.15 -25.29
C GLY A 758 -5.05 9.12 -24.90
N TYR A 759 -5.75 10.18 -25.26
CA TYR A 759 -7.19 10.32 -24.97
C TYR A 759 -8.09 9.67 -26.03
N TRP A 760 -7.51 9.20 -27.14
CA TRP A 760 -8.21 8.56 -28.26
C TRP A 760 -7.34 7.50 -28.92
N ILE A 761 -7.96 6.43 -29.43
CA ILE A 761 -7.35 5.47 -30.34
C ILE A 761 -7.74 5.87 -31.76
N ARG A 762 -6.76 5.95 -32.64
CA ARG A 762 -6.94 6.25 -34.06
C ARG A 762 -6.25 5.20 -34.90
N MET A 763 -6.98 4.62 -35.82
CA MET A 763 -6.43 3.77 -36.87
C MET A 763 -6.68 4.46 -38.20
N LEU A 764 -5.58 4.80 -38.89
CA LEU A 764 -5.59 5.60 -40.10
C LEU A 764 -5.27 4.72 -41.32
N ASP A 765 -5.86 5.04 -42.48
CA ASP A 765 -5.51 4.42 -43.76
C ASP A 765 -4.33 5.10 -44.47
N PHE A 766 -3.73 6.09 -43.84
CA PHE A 766 -2.57 6.82 -44.28
C PHE A 766 -1.57 7.05 -43.15
N LEU A 767 -0.30 7.20 -43.52
CA LEU A 767 0.74 7.56 -42.54
C LEU A 767 0.64 9.04 -42.21
N PRO A 768 0.39 9.43 -40.92
CA PRO A 768 0.34 10.83 -40.53
C PRO A 768 1.70 11.51 -40.73
N PHE A 769 1.67 12.81 -41.09
CA PHE A 769 2.91 13.58 -41.32
C PHE A 769 3.69 13.74 -40.01
N PHE A 770 4.98 13.47 -40.10
CA PHE A 770 5.94 13.72 -39.04
C PHE A 770 7.32 14.05 -39.63
N GLU A 771 7.98 15.07 -39.06
CA GLU A 771 9.34 15.45 -39.41
C GLU A 771 10.11 15.84 -38.14
N SER A 772 11.19 15.10 -37.86
CA SER A 772 12.09 15.40 -36.74
C SER A 772 13.15 16.43 -37.15
N PRO A 773 13.84 17.08 -36.18
CA PRO A 773 14.99 17.95 -36.48
C PRO A 773 16.14 17.25 -37.20
N ALA A 774 16.23 15.91 -37.11
CA ALA A 774 17.19 15.08 -37.78
C ALA A 774 16.78 14.70 -39.23
N GLY A 775 15.58 15.14 -39.67
CA GLY A 775 15.03 14.82 -41.00
C GLY A 775 14.30 13.47 -41.06
N ASP A 776 14.09 12.80 -39.91
CA ASP A 776 13.33 11.55 -39.86
C ASP A 776 11.87 11.83 -40.20
N ARG A 777 11.31 11.01 -41.08
CA ARG A 777 9.91 11.12 -41.53
C ARG A 777 8.98 10.07 -40.92
N SER A 778 9.48 9.24 -39.99
CA SER A 778 8.66 8.26 -39.29
C SER A 778 8.63 8.54 -37.78
N VAL A 779 7.49 8.29 -37.16
CA VAL A 779 7.35 8.35 -35.72
C VAL A 779 7.66 6.97 -35.17
N HIS A 780 8.65 6.83 -34.30
CA HIS A 780 9.00 5.57 -33.64
C HIS A 780 7.84 4.89 -32.87
N HIS A 781 6.76 5.62 -32.60
CA HIS A 781 5.58 5.13 -31.87
C HIS A 781 4.42 4.72 -32.78
N ILE A 782 4.52 4.91 -34.11
CA ILE A 782 3.52 4.41 -35.05
C ILE A 782 3.80 2.94 -35.36
N ARG A 783 2.74 2.16 -35.38
CA ARG A 783 2.71 0.75 -35.80
C ARG A 783 1.83 0.63 -37.02
N GLU A 784 2.11 -0.38 -37.82
CA GLU A 784 1.32 -0.73 -38.99
C GLU A 784 0.80 -2.15 -38.91
N LEU A 785 -0.37 -2.38 -39.46
CA LEU A 785 -0.97 -3.69 -39.71
C LEU A 785 -1.51 -3.74 -41.11
N CYS A 786 -1.45 -4.93 -41.73
CA CYS A 786 -1.98 -5.17 -43.03
C CYS A 786 -3.25 -6.02 -42.97
N ALA A 787 -4.27 -5.63 -43.71
CA ALA A 787 -5.51 -6.38 -43.86
C ALA A 787 -5.58 -7.14 -45.20
N THR A 788 -6.41 -8.17 -45.27
CA THR A 788 -6.59 -9.03 -46.47
C THR A 788 -7.32 -8.31 -47.60
N SER A 789 -8.16 -7.32 -47.27
CA SER A 789 -8.94 -6.53 -48.23
C SER A 789 -9.22 -5.12 -47.70
N GLU A 790 -9.79 -4.25 -48.54
CA GLU A 790 -10.27 -2.93 -48.09
C GLU A 790 -11.38 -3.03 -47.05
N ALA A 791 -12.33 -3.90 -47.25
CA ALA A 791 -13.38 -4.17 -46.32
C ALA A 791 -12.82 -4.63 -44.97
N ALA A 792 -11.88 -5.59 -44.98
CA ALA A 792 -11.18 -6.07 -43.78
C ALA A 792 -10.41 -4.95 -43.06
N ARG A 793 -9.73 -4.06 -43.80
CA ARG A 793 -9.07 -2.90 -43.22
C ARG A 793 -10.08 -1.98 -42.55
N SER A 794 -11.17 -1.67 -43.22
CA SER A 794 -12.19 -0.75 -42.73
C SER A 794 -12.90 -1.33 -41.49
N GLU A 795 -13.13 -2.63 -41.44
CA GLU A 795 -13.73 -3.32 -40.30
C GLU A 795 -12.79 -3.23 -39.08
N VAL A 796 -11.53 -3.64 -39.21
CA VAL A 796 -10.56 -3.63 -38.09
C VAL A 796 -10.21 -2.22 -37.67
N ALA A 797 -9.95 -1.31 -38.60
CA ALA A 797 -9.58 0.07 -38.28
C ALA A 797 -10.77 0.89 -37.79
N GLY A 798 -11.96 0.64 -38.28
CA GLY A 798 -13.21 1.25 -37.81
C GLY A 798 -13.51 0.88 -36.38
N LEU A 799 -13.48 -0.44 -36.09
CA LEU A 799 -13.63 -0.94 -34.72
C LEU A 799 -12.58 -0.32 -33.80
N GLY A 800 -11.30 -0.40 -34.17
CA GLY A 800 -10.21 0.11 -33.36
C GLY A 800 -10.22 1.65 -33.16
N SER A 801 -10.97 2.40 -34.00
CA SER A 801 -11.17 3.84 -33.86
C SER A 801 -12.45 4.22 -33.10
N SER A 802 -13.32 3.24 -32.76
CA SER A 802 -14.57 3.44 -32.03
C SER A 802 -14.33 3.79 -30.54
N SER A 803 -15.29 4.46 -29.93
CA SER A 803 -15.31 4.68 -28.48
C SER A 803 -15.53 3.38 -27.71
N LEU A 804 -16.23 2.40 -28.31
CA LEU A 804 -16.42 1.07 -27.74
C LEU A 804 -15.07 0.35 -27.55
N TYR A 805 -14.22 0.35 -28.58
CA TYR A 805 -12.88 -0.23 -28.49
C TYR A 805 -11.98 0.55 -27.53
N PHE A 806 -12.07 1.89 -27.53
CA PHE A 806 -11.36 2.75 -26.56
C PHE A 806 -11.71 2.37 -25.11
N TRP A 807 -12.99 2.28 -24.77
CA TRP A 807 -13.43 1.82 -23.45
C TRP A 807 -12.90 0.42 -23.13
N TRP A 808 -13.06 -0.53 -24.06
CA TRP A 808 -12.61 -1.91 -23.84
C TRP A 808 -11.09 -1.99 -23.61
N PHE A 809 -10.29 -1.21 -24.33
CA PHE A 809 -8.84 -1.16 -24.14
C PHE A 809 -8.47 -0.71 -22.72
N PHE A 810 -9.16 0.24 -22.14
CA PHE A 810 -8.94 0.64 -20.75
C PHE A 810 -9.57 -0.32 -19.75
N ALA A 811 -10.72 -0.88 -20.04
CA ALA A 811 -11.40 -1.83 -19.18
C ALA A 811 -10.63 -3.17 -19.06
N ILE A 812 -10.03 -3.67 -20.12
CA ILE A 812 -9.41 -5.00 -20.17
C ILE A 812 -7.89 -4.95 -20.37
N GLY A 813 -7.40 -4.05 -21.20
CA GLY A 813 -5.99 -3.96 -21.61
C GLY A 813 -5.06 -3.39 -20.53
N ASN A 814 -3.79 -3.21 -20.91
CA ASN A 814 -2.73 -2.72 -20.02
C ASN A 814 -2.75 -1.20 -19.81
N CYS A 815 -3.70 -0.49 -20.40
CA CYS A 815 -3.88 0.97 -20.35
C CYS A 815 -2.65 1.79 -20.84
N ARG A 816 -1.66 1.17 -21.46
CA ARG A 816 -0.41 1.84 -21.85
C ARG A 816 -0.08 1.70 -23.33
N ASN A 817 0.10 0.47 -23.79
CA ASN A 817 0.55 0.18 -25.14
C ASN A 817 -0.51 -0.61 -25.88
N LEU A 818 -0.96 -0.08 -26.99
CA LEU A 818 -1.82 -0.78 -27.94
C LEU A 818 -0.96 -1.70 -28.82
N THR A 819 -1.32 -2.97 -28.87
CA THR A 819 -0.61 -4.01 -29.61
C THR A 819 -1.54 -4.74 -30.59
N LYS A 820 -0.96 -5.51 -31.52
CA LYS A 820 -1.73 -6.43 -32.36
C LYS A 820 -2.55 -7.42 -31.50
N GLY A 821 -1.98 -7.86 -30.37
CA GLY A 821 -2.66 -8.77 -29.43
C GLY A 821 -3.93 -8.17 -28.82
N ASP A 822 -3.94 -6.86 -28.50
CA ASP A 822 -5.15 -6.20 -27.98
C ASP A 822 -6.27 -6.18 -29.02
N LEU A 823 -5.95 -5.97 -30.32
CA LEU A 823 -6.94 -6.04 -31.40
C LEU A 823 -7.44 -7.47 -31.63
N LEU A 824 -6.54 -8.44 -31.60
CA LEU A 824 -6.89 -9.86 -31.74
C LEU A 824 -7.69 -10.40 -30.55
N GLY A 825 -7.57 -9.78 -29.39
CA GLY A 825 -8.28 -10.14 -28.17
C GLY A 825 -9.69 -9.54 -28.06
N PHE A 826 -10.07 -8.58 -28.91
CA PHE A 826 -11.39 -7.97 -28.85
C PHE A 826 -12.44 -8.94 -29.44
N PRO A 827 -13.44 -9.36 -28.64
CA PRO A 827 -14.49 -10.28 -29.10
C PRO A 827 -15.48 -9.53 -30.00
N ALA A 828 -15.66 -9.98 -31.24
CA ALA A 828 -16.64 -9.39 -32.15
C ALA A 828 -17.20 -10.44 -33.12
N PRO A 829 -18.46 -10.31 -33.54
CA PRO A 829 -19.02 -11.15 -34.59
C PRO A 829 -18.43 -10.81 -35.97
N ARG A 830 -18.53 -11.72 -36.92
CA ARG A 830 -18.27 -11.41 -38.31
C ARG A 830 -19.41 -10.58 -38.86
N LEU A 831 -19.08 -9.53 -39.60
CA LEU A 831 -20.04 -8.73 -40.32
C LEU A 831 -20.53 -9.50 -41.57
N ASP A 832 -21.81 -9.39 -41.88
CA ASP A 832 -22.36 -9.79 -43.14
C ASP A 832 -21.99 -8.84 -44.29
N ALA A 833 -22.46 -9.07 -45.49
CA ALA A 833 -22.14 -8.28 -46.64
C ALA A 833 -22.61 -6.81 -46.53
N ASP A 834 -23.78 -6.60 -45.94
CA ASP A 834 -24.37 -5.27 -45.77
C ASP A 834 -23.64 -4.49 -44.64
N GLY A 835 -23.34 -5.15 -43.55
CA GLY A 835 -22.51 -4.60 -42.47
C GLY A 835 -21.11 -4.25 -42.92
N SER A 836 -20.49 -5.11 -43.74
CA SER A 836 -19.17 -4.83 -44.34
C SER A 836 -19.21 -3.62 -45.28
N ALA A 837 -20.25 -3.45 -46.08
CA ALA A 837 -20.41 -2.29 -46.96
C ALA A 837 -20.60 -1.00 -46.15
N GLU A 838 -21.40 -1.06 -45.07
CA GLU A 838 -21.65 0.11 -44.23
C GLU A 838 -20.42 0.53 -43.46
N ILE A 839 -19.65 -0.40 -42.85
CA ILE A 839 -18.42 -0.06 -42.13
C ILE A 839 -17.36 0.58 -43.08
N VAL A 840 -17.28 0.15 -44.33
CA VAL A 840 -16.41 0.78 -45.33
C VAL A 840 -16.82 2.23 -45.55
N ARG A 841 -18.13 2.51 -45.67
CA ARG A 841 -18.67 3.86 -45.85
C ARG A 841 -18.35 4.75 -44.68
N LEU A 842 -18.60 4.24 -43.45
CA LEU A 842 -18.35 4.97 -42.21
C LEU A 842 -16.85 5.24 -41.99
N PHE A 843 -16.01 4.25 -42.25
CA PHE A 843 -14.57 4.41 -42.11
C PHE A 843 -14.01 5.42 -43.10
N HIS A 844 -14.47 5.45 -44.37
CA HIS A 844 -14.07 6.48 -45.34
C HIS A 844 -14.52 7.87 -44.90
N ALA A 845 -15.73 8.01 -44.32
CA ALA A 845 -16.21 9.29 -43.79
C ALA A 845 -15.32 9.76 -42.62
N LEU A 846 -14.89 8.86 -41.74
CA LEU A 846 -13.99 9.14 -40.62
C LEU A 846 -12.60 9.56 -41.14
N MET A 847 -12.05 8.85 -42.13
CA MET A 847 -10.74 9.20 -42.73
C MET A 847 -10.78 10.55 -43.45
N LYS A 848 -11.89 10.87 -44.11
CA LYS A 848 -12.11 12.20 -44.70
C LYS A 848 -12.15 13.25 -43.60
N SER A 849 -12.91 13.05 -42.55
CA SER A 849 -12.97 13.99 -41.43
C SER A 849 -11.60 14.26 -40.80
N TYR A 850 -10.78 13.23 -40.60
CA TYR A 850 -9.42 13.43 -40.13
C TYR A 850 -8.54 14.22 -41.08
N LYS A 851 -8.62 13.99 -42.38
CA LYS A 851 -7.86 14.72 -43.38
C LYS A 851 -8.29 16.18 -43.46
N ASP A 852 -9.58 16.44 -43.48
CA ASP A 852 -10.17 17.77 -43.58
C ASP A 852 -9.94 18.64 -42.33
N ASN A 853 -9.89 18.03 -41.15
CA ASN A 853 -9.76 18.69 -39.86
C ASN A 853 -8.42 18.39 -39.20
N SER A 854 -7.35 18.49 -39.95
CA SER A 854 -5.98 18.32 -39.42
C SER A 854 -5.12 19.53 -39.73
N SER A 855 -4.13 19.78 -38.87
CA SER A 855 -3.13 20.83 -39.02
C SER A 855 -1.74 20.33 -38.68
N VAL A 856 -0.71 20.92 -39.31
CA VAL A 856 0.68 20.62 -38.92
C VAL A 856 1.08 21.57 -37.81
N LYS A 857 1.49 21.00 -36.68
CA LYS A 857 2.02 21.73 -35.53
C LYS A 857 3.47 21.41 -35.27
N THR A 858 4.24 22.41 -34.82
CA THR A 858 5.64 22.24 -34.42
C THR A 858 5.80 22.40 -32.92
N ARG A 859 6.35 21.35 -32.26
CA ARG A 859 6.66 21.36 -30.83
C ARG A 859 8.03 20.72 -30.61
N ALA A 860 8.85 21.31 -29.76
CA ALA A 860 10.21 20.82 -29.45
C ALA A 860 11.06 20.55 -30.74
N LYS A 861 10.95 21.40 -31.74
CA LYS A 861 11.63 21.32 -33.05
C LYS A 861 11.19 20.17 -33.97
N ALA A 862 10.17 19.38 -33.61
CA ALA A 862 9.55 18.40 -34.50
C ALA A 862 8.21 18.91 -35.00
N SER A 863 7.90 18.66 -36.30
CA SER A 863 6.62 18.98 -36.92
C SER A 863 5.80 17.70 -37.07
N TYR A 864 4.53 17.74 -36.68
CA TYR A 864 3.64 16.59 -36.74
C TYR A 864 2.20 17.00 -37.09
N GLN A 865 1.46 16.09 -37.68
CA GLN A 865 0.05 16.27 -38.00
C GLN A 865 -0.78 16.07 -36.74
N GLU A 866 -1.53 17.07 -36.35
CA GLU A 866 -2.53 17.07 -35.27
C GLU A 866 -3.93 17.05 -35.87
N PHE A 867 -4.80 16.25 -35.30
CA PHE A 867 -6.17 16.05 -35.74
C PHE A 867 -7.14 16.72 -34.77
N ASP A 868 -8.11 17.42 -35.30
CA ASP A 868 -9.18 18.02 -34.48
C ASP A 868 -10.22 16.95 -34.09
N TRP A 869 -10.36 16.74 -32.81
CA TRP A 869 -11.23 15.72 -32.25
C TRP A 869 -12.68 16.12 -32.24
N VAL A 870 -12.95 17.38 -31.93
CA VAL A 870 -14.31 17.90 -31.84
C VAL A 870 -14.97 17.79 -33.21
N ALA A 871 -14.23 18.18 -34.23
CA ALA A 871 -14.68 18.08 -35.64
C ALA A 871 -14.83 16.61 -36.11
N ALA A 872 -14.01 15.67 -35.59
CA ALA A 872 -14.07 14.26 -35.98
C ALA A 872 -15.10 13.46 -35.21
N LYS A 873 -15.54 13.93 -34.03
CA LYS A 873 -16.45 13.21 -33.14
C LYS A 873 -17.75 12.73 -33.81
N PRO A 874 -18.46 13.50 -34.62
CA PRO A 874 -19.69 13.00 -35.27
C PRO A 874 -19.44 11.75 -36.15
N ALA A 875 -18.27 11.62 -36.77
CA ALA A 875 -17.93 10.45 -37.58
C ALA A 875 -17.58 9.24 -36.68
N VAL A 876 -16.98 9.50 -35.53
CA VAL A 876 -16.73 8.44 -34.51
C VAL A 876 -18.06 7.99 -33.88
N ASP A 877 -18.95 8.90 -33.53
CA ASP A 877 -20.26 8.56 -32.96
C ASP A 877 -21.11 7.72 -33.92
N ALA A 878 -21.12 8.05 -35.24
CA ALA A 878 -21.79 7.21 -36.23
C ALA A 878 -21.19 5.80 -36.32
N MET A 879 -19.89 5.65 -36.08
CA MET A 879 -19.24 4.36 -35.96
C MET A 879 -19.69 3.61 -34.71
N ASP A 880 -19.80 4.33 -33.58
CA ASP A 880 -20.26 3.77 -32.31
C ASP A 880 -21.73 3.33 -32.39
N GLU A 881 -22.59 4.07 -33.08
CA GLU A 881 -23.99 3.69 -33.36
C GLU A 881 -24.07 2.40 -34.21
N PHE A 882 -23.23 2.30 -35.23
CA PHE A 882 -23.12 1.07 -36.02
C PHE A 882 -22.74 -0.13 -35.15
N PHE A 883 -21.69 -0.02 -34.34
CA PHE A 883 -21.27 -1.11 -33.46
C PHE A 883 -22.27 -1.37 -32.33
N ALA A 884 -22.99 -0.35 -31.85
CA ALA A 884 -24.08 -0.56 -30.88
C ALA A 884 -25.13 -1.52 -31.41
N ASN A 885 -25.52 -1.37 -32.69
CA ASN A 885 -26.45 -2.30 -33.34
C ASN A 885 -25.84 -3.70 -33.48
N VAL A 886 -24.57 -3.81 -33.88
CA VAL A 886 -23.85 -5.10 -34.01
C VAL A 886 -23.79 -5.85 -32.69
N PHE A 887 -23.60 -5.15 -31.56
CA PHE A 887 -23.46 -5.75 -30.22
C PHE A 887 -24.75 -5.70 -29.40
N GLU A 888 -25.86 -5.28 -30.00
CA GLU A 888 -27.17 -5.14 -29.32
C GLU A 888 -27.10 -4.27 -28.05
N LEU A 889 -26.33 -3.16 -28.10
CA LEU A 889 -26.25 -2.23 -26.98
C LEU A 889 -27.56 -1.45 -26.89
N THR A 890 -27.99 -1.18 -25.66
CA THR A 890 -29.10 -0.26 -25.39
C THR A 890 -28.65 1.20 -25.54
N ASP A 891 -29.61 2.13 -25.66
CA ASP A 891 -29.30 3.56 -25.72
C ASP A 891 -28.51 4.04 -24.51
N GLU A 892 -28.77 3.47 -23.30
CA GLU A 892 -27.99 3.77 -22.10
C GLU A 892 -26.53 3.29 -22.21
N GLU A 893 -26.31 2.10 -22.76
CA GLU A 893 -24.99 1.53 -22.95
C GLU A 893 -24.22 2.29 -24.05
N LEU A 894 -24.91 2.68 -25.13
CA LEU A 894 -24.33 3.50 -26.18
C LEU A 894 -23.97 4.91 -25.67
N ASP A 895 -24.87 5.57 -24.94
CA ASP A 895 -24.59 6.87 -24.30
C ASP A 895 -23.35 6.77 -23.38
N PHE A 896 -23.23 5.69 -22.61
CA PHE A 896 -22.07 5.45 -21.76
C PHE A 896 -20.77 5.34 -22.59
N VAL A 897 -20.78 4.53 -23.66
CA VAL A 897 -19.60 4.29 -24.52
C VAL A 897 -19.15 5.59 -25.20
N ILE A 898 -20.04 6.30 -25.84
CA ILE A 898 -19.74 7.57 -26.55
C ILE A 898 -19.14 8.61 -25.62
N ASN A 899 -19.61 8.66 -24.37
CA ASN A 899 -19.21 9.65 -23.38
C ASN A 899 -18.24 9.12 -22.30
N TYR A 900 -17.65 7.94 -22.52
CA TYR A 900 -16.67 7.37 -21.57
C TYR A 900 -15.49 8.32 -21.37
N ASP A 901 -15.25 8.72 -20.12
CA ASP A 901 -14.24 9.70 -19.70
C ASP A 901 -14.19 10.99 -20.56
N ILE A 902 -15.36 11.45 -21.03
CA ILE A 902 -15.46 12.58 -21.96
C ILE A 902 -14.80 13.85 -21.42
N LYS A 903 -14.92 14.14 -20.12
CA LYS A 903 -14.25 15.26 -19.45
C LYS A 903 -12.72 15.26 -19.68
N ILE A 904 -12.11 14.11 -19.60
CA ILE A 904 -10.65 13.95 -19.77
C ILE A 904 -10.25 13.94 -21.25
N ARG A 905 -11.10 13.34 -22.09
CA ARG A 905 -10.83 13.19 -23.53
C ARG A 905 -10.90 14.51 -24.29
N VAL A 906 -11.79 15.40 -23.91
CA VAL A 906 -12.08 16.65 -24.64
C VAL A 906 -11.68 17.91 -23.86
N GLY A 907 -11.46 17.79 -22.54
CA GLY A 907 -11.09 18.92 -21.68
C GLY A 907 -12.21 19.97 -21.59
N ASP A 908 -11.83 21.25 -21.54
CA ASP A 908 -12.77 22.37 -21.37
C ASP A 908 -13.75 22.53 -22.55
N VAL A 909 -13.49 21.85 -23.67
CA VAL A 909 -14.36 21.86 -24.86
C VAL A 909 -15.52 20.86 -24.73
N ALA A 910 -15.57 20.05 -23.63
CA ALA A 910 -16.69 19.13 -23.40
C ALA A 910 -18.05 19.82 -23.36
N GLU A 911 -18.09 21.12 -23.09
CA GLU A 911 -19.34 21.90 -23.06
C GLU A 911 -19.88 22.18 -24.46
N GLU A 912 -19.05 22.12 -25.52
CA GLU A 912 -19.43 22.40 -26.91
C GLU A 912 -19.88 21.13 -27.66
N ILE A 913 -19.61 19.95 -27.13
CA ILE A 913 -19.96 18.66 -27.71
C ILE A 913 -21.23 18.10 -27.06
#